data_0457d83d26be445518f11df2fb4f4a3f
#
_entry.id   0457d83d26be445518f11df2fb4f4a3f
#
_cell.length_a   1.000
_cell.length_b   1.000
_cell.length_c   1.000
_cell.angle_alpha   90.00
_cell.angle_beta   90.00
_cell.angle_gamma   90.00
#
_symmetry.space_group_name_H-M   'P 1'
#
loop_
_entity.id
_entity.type
_entity.pdbx_description
1 polymer ?
#
loop_
_entity_poly.entity_id
_entity_poly.type
_entity_poly.pdbx_seq_one_letter_code
_entity_poly.pdbx_strand_id
1 'polypeptide(L)'
;MIQEVQEKEPFSYTVEQFADLQVLRYRVSGFETLSLQQKQLIYYLSQAALEGRDILFDQNGKYNLQIRRLLEAVYIHYKGDRTTDDFRALEVYLKRVWFSNGIHHHYACDKFIPEFSSSYLKTVIETLPAEVLPLGEHESVESMCHQLFPVLFDAEVMPKRVNQTDGEDLISTSAANYYEGVTQKEAEEFYASQKTAGETEPVMYGMNSRLVKTDGVIREQVWKIGGMYSPALEKIVGWLEKAEAVAVNEEQRRVIQLLIEFYYTGDLKVFDAYSIAWLKDTSSRIDFVNGFIESYGDPLGMKASWESIVNFKDLEATHRTETISNNAQWFEDHSPVAPQFKKEQVKGVSAKVITAAILAGDLYPSSAIGINLPNSNWIRSVHGSKSVTIGNLTDAYSRAARGNGFREEFVYSEVEKNLLDKYADITDDLHTDLHECLGHGSGKLLPGVDSDALKAYGSTIEEARADLFGLYYLPDSKLVELGLTPDGEAYKAAYYSYMMNGLMTQLVRIEPGCVVEEAHMRNRQLIARWALEKGQTDHVVEWVKREGKTYVRINDYVSLRNLFGRLLAEIQRIKSEGDYETARQLVERYAVNVDSALHEEVLNRYRALHLAPYKGFLNPVYTPVMDKEGNMVDVNISYTEGYAEQMLRYSREYSNL
;
A
#
# COMPACT_ATOMS: atom_id res chain seq x y z
N MET A 1 -22.61 -15.94 -41.74
CA MET A 1 -22.77 -16.29 -40.32
C MET A 1 -22.09 -15.19 -39.54
N ILE A 2 -22.89 -14.30 -38.99
CA ILE A 2 -22.43 -13.22 -38.09
C ILE A 2 -22.17 -13.91 -36.75
N GLN A 3 -20.92 -14.02 -36.34
CA GLN A 3 -20.59 -14.39 -34.94
C GLN A 3 -21.10 -13.27 -34.05
N GLU A 4 -22.13 -13.57 -33.26
CA GLU A 4 -22.49 -12.74 -32.10
C GLU A 4 -21.25 -12.61 -31.20
N VAL A 5 -20.70 -11.41 -31.15
CA VAL A 5 -19.75 -11.03 -30.12
C VAL A 5 -20.56 -11.01 -28.82
N GLN A 6 -20.46 -12.06 -28.01
CA GLN A 6 -20.93 -12.00 -26.64
C GLN A 6 -20.24 -10.78 -25.99
N GLU A 7 -21.00 -9.76 -25.67
CA GLU A 7 -20.56 -8.68 -24.80
C GLU A 7 -20.09 -9.34 -23.49
N LYS A 8 -18.78 -9.36 -23.27
CA LYS A 8 -18.23 -9.79 -21.99
C LYS A 8 -18.82 -8.86 -20.92
N GLU A 9 -19.40 -9.41 -19.87
CA GLU A 9 -19.86 -8.62 -18.74
C GLU A 9 -18.76 -7.64 -18.30
N PRO A 10 -19.12 -6.38 -17.99
CA PRO A 10 -18.13 -5.41 -17.58
C PRO A 10 -17.41 -5.87 -16.30
N PHE A 11 -16.09 -5.72 -16.25
CA PHE A 11 -15.27 -6.12 -15.11
C PHE A 11 -15.71 -5.36 -13.85
N SER A 12 -16.15 -6.09 -12.82
CA SER A 12 -16.58 -5.51 -11.54
C SER A 12 -15.38 -5.31 -10.62
N TYR A 13 -15.01 -4.06 -10.37
CA TYR A 13 -13.94 -3.68 -9.44
C TYR A 13 -14.35 -3.81 -7.98
N THR A 14 -15.62 -3.61 -7.64
CA THR A 14 -16.14 -3.78 -6.27
C THR A 14 -16.66 -5.20 -6.08
N VAL A 15 -16.21 -5.86 -5.01
CA VAL A 15 -16.66 -7.21 -4.63
C VAL A 15 -17.76 -7.12 -3.59
N GLU A 16 -17.44 -6.58 -2.41
CA GLU A 16 -18.39 -6.41 -1.31
C GLU A 16 -17.91 -5.32 -0.34
N GLN A 17 -18.82 -4.87 0.52
CA GLN A 17 -18.54 -3.94 1.62
C GLN A 17 -19.13 -4.52 2.90
N PHE A 18 -18.37 -4.49 3.98
CA PHE A 18 -18.80 -4.90 5.33
C PHE A 18 -18.05 -4.09 6.38
N ALA A 19 -18.69 -3.78 7.50
CA ALA A 19 -18.15 -2.90 8.53
C ALA A 19 -17.59 -1.60 7.92
N ASP A 20 -16.34 -1.28 8.19
CA ASP A 20 -15.60 -0.13 7.67
C ASP A 20 -14.72 -0.46 6.44
N LEU A 21 -14.93 -1.62 5.83
CA LEU A 21 -14.07 -2.21 4.80
C LEU A 21 -14.79 -2.40 3.47
N GLN A 22 -14.09 -2.11 2.36
CA GLN A 22 -14.51 -2.44 1.00
C GLN A 22 -13.47 -3.33 0.34
N VAL A 23 -13.91 -4.46 -0.22
CA VAL A 23 -13.05 -5.38 -0.98
C VAL A 23 -13.19 -5.08 -2.47
N LEU A 24 -12.08 -4.88 -3.12
CA LEU A 24 -11.95 -4.57 -4.54
C LEU A 24 -11.28 -5.72 -5.30
N ARG A 25 -11.46 -5.75 -6.62
CA ARG A 25 -10.62 -6.53 -7.54
C ARG A 25 -9.69 -5.59 -8.30
N TYR A 26 -8.52 -6.08 -8.62
CA TYR A 26 -7.63 -5.43 -9.58
C TYR A 26 -7.45 -6.29 -10.82
N ARG A 27 -7.26 -5.64 -11.97
CA ARG A 27 -7.05 -6.33 -13.24
C ARG A 27 -5.56 -6.47 -13.52
N VAL A 28 -5.15 -7.63 -14.03
CA VAL A 28 -3.75 -7.89 -14.43
C VAL A 28 -3.65 -7.71 -15.94
N SER A 29 -3.74 -6.44 -16.37
CA SER A 29 -3.67 -6.07 -17.78
C SER A 29 -2.31 -6.42 -18.36
N GLY A 30 -2.29 -6.95 -19.59
CA GLY A 30 -1.06 -7.36 -20.25
C GLY A 30 -0.58 -8.79 -19.93
N PHE A 31 -1.25 -9.52 -19.05
CA PHE A 31 -0.90 -10.90 -18.72
C PHE A 31 -0.96 -11.82 -19.98
N GLU A 32 -1.92 -11.59 -20.85
CA GLU A 32 -2.13 -12.36 -22.08
C GLU A 32 -0.96 -12.20 -23.05
N THR A 33 -0.20 -11.11 -22.96
CA THR A 33 0.95 -10.81 -23.83
C THR A 33 2.26 -11.46 -23.38
N LEU A 34 2.25 -12.08 -22.20
CA LEU A 34 3.42 -12.74 -21.63
C LEU A 34 3.70 -14.06 -22.35
N SER A 35 4.98 -14.40 -22.47
CA SER A 35 5.38 -15.72 -22.97
C SER A 35 4.97 -16.83 -22.01
N LEU A 36 4.87 -18.06 -22.49
CA LEU A 36 4.59 -19.22 -21.62
C LEU A 36 5.54 -19.30 -20.45
N GLN A 37 6.85 -19.15 -20.67
CA GLN A 37 7.86 -19.15 -19.61
C GLN A 37 7.60 -18.07 -18.55
N GLN A 38 7.21 -16.87 -18.95
CA GLN A 38 6.86 -15.77 -18.04
C GLN A 38 5.58 -16.07 -17.26
N LYS A 39 4.56 -16.65 -17.90
CA LYS A 39 3.33 -17.09 -17.23
C LYS A 39 3.60 -18.21 -16.21
N GLN A 40 4.44 -19.18 -16.56
CA GLN A 40 4.89 -20.24 -15.65
C GLN A 40 5.62 -19.66 -14.44
N LEU A 41 6.53 -18.70 -14.67
CA LEU A 41 7.26 -18.03 -13.60
C LEU A 41 6.32 -17.29 -12.65
N ILE A 42 5.37 -16.49 -13.17
CA ILE A 42 4.35 -15.82 -12.35
C ILE A 42 3.54 -16.85 -11.55
N TYR A 43 3.11 -17.95 -12.17
CA TYR A 43 2.35 -18.98 -11.47
C TYR A 43 3.13 -19.57 -10.30
N TYR A 44 4.38 -19.98 -10.51
CA TYR A 44 5.19 -20.59 -9.45
C TYR A 44 5.54 -19.61 -8.32
N LEU A 45 5.89 -18.37 -8.67
CA LEU A 45 6.13 -17.32 -7.68
C LEU A 45 4.85 -16.94 -6.91
N SER A 46 3.68 -16.98 -7.56
CA SER A 46 2.38 -16.74 -6.91
C SER A 46 2.04 -17.85 -5.91
N GLN A 47 2.34 -19.12 -6.23
CA GLN A 47 2.18 -20.22 -5.28
C GLN A 47 3.11 -20.01 -4.07
N ALA A 48 4.39 -19.71 -4.31
CA ALA A 48 5.35 -19.42 -3.24
C ALA A 48 4.88 -18.25 -2.34
N ALA A 49 4.27 -17.23 -2.93
CA ALA A 49 3.73 -16.09 -2.18
C ALA A 49 2.57 -16.50 -1.25
N LEU A 50 1.66 -17.36 -1.70
CA LEU A 50 0.48 -17.75 -0.94
C LEU A 50 0.79 -18.73 0.20
N GLU A 51 1.84 -19.55 0.09
CA GLU A 51 2.26 -20.50 1.13
C GLU A 51 2.69 -19.83 2.44
N GLY A 52 3.05 -18.53 2.40
CA GLY A 52 3.43 -17.75 3.58
C GLY A 52 2.27 -17.15 4.38
N ARG A 53 1.01 -17.38 3.95
CA ARG A 53 -0.19 -16.76 4.55
C ARG A 53 -0.28 -16.96 6.07
N ASP A 54 -0.06 -18.16 6.55
CA ASP A 54 -0.19 -18.49 7.97
C ASP A 54 0.89 -17.80 8.83
N ILE A 55 2.06 -17.52 8.26
CA ILE A 55 3.16 -16.84 8.95
C ILE A 55 2.69 -15.48 9.47
N LEU A 56 2.04 -14.66 8.63
CA LEU A 56 1.58 -13.35 9.05
C LEU A 56 0.49 -13.40 10.12
N PHE A 57 -0.44 -14.37 10.04
CA PHE A 57 -1.45 -14.56 11.09
C PHE A 57 -0.79 -14.84 12.46
N ASP A 58 0.24 -15.70 12.49
CA ASP A 58 0.99 -16.01 13.71
C ASP A 58 1.80 -14.80 14.20
N GLN A 59 2.46 -14.06 13.29
CA GLN A 59 3.22 -12.86 13.63
C GLN A 59 2.33 -11.76 14.23
N ASN A 60 1.11 -11.58 13.72
CA ASN A 60 0.16 -10.58 14.21
C ASN A 60 -0.47 -10.92 15.57
N GLY A 61 -0.34 -12.15 16.05
CA GLY A 61 -0.81 -12.54 17.38
C GLY A 61 -0.82 -14.05 17.60
N LYS A 62 -0.33 -14.45 18.76
CA LYS A 62 -0.13 -15.85 19.18
C LYS A 62 -1.35 -16.77 18.94
N TYR A 63 -2.57 -16.22 19.05
CA TYR A 63 -3.80 -17.01 18.97
C TYR A 63 -4.55 -16.85 17.65
N ASN A 64 -4.06 -16.00 16.75
CA ASN A 64 -4.77 -15.65 15.51
C ASN A 64 -5.04 -16.84 14.59
N LEU A 65 -4.09 -17.78 14.45
CA LEU A 65 -4.30 -18.99 13.64
C LEU A 65 -5.42 -19.87 14.20
N GLN A 66 -5.40 -20.12 15.50
CA GLN A 66 -6.43 -20.95 16.14
C GLN A 66 -7.80 -20.28 16.12
N ILE A 67 -7.86 -18.96 16.37
CA ILE A 67 -9.10 -18.16 16.27
C ILE A 67 -9.66 -18.20 14.84
N ARG A 68 -8.83 -17.94 13.83
CA ARG A 68 -9.25 -18.02 12.43
C ARG A 68 -9.86 -19.38 12.10
N ARG A 69 -9.15 -20.44 12.43
CA ARG A 69 -9.61 -21.83 12.16
C ARG A 69 -10.89 -22.17 12.91
N LEU A 70 -11.04 -21.71 14.15
CA LEU A 70 -12.28 -21.87 14.91
C LEU A 70 -13.47 -21.19 14.23
N LEU A 71 -13.29 -19.93 13.84
CA LEU A 71 -14.36 -19.16 13.19
C LEU A 71 -14.70 -19.73 11.79
N GLU A 72 -13.70 -20.20 11.05
CA GLU A 72 -13.88 -20.88 9.75
C GLU A 72 -14.63 -22.23 9.94
N ALA A 73 -14.29 -23.01 10.98
CA ALA A 73 -15.00 -24.24 11.30
C ALA A 73 -16.48 -23.97 11.62
N VAL A 74 -16.76 -22.94 12.43
CA VAL A 74 -18.13 -22.49 12.69
C VAL A 74 -18.83 -22.08 11.40
N TYR A 75 -18.20 -21.22 10.60
CA TYR A 75 -18.77 -20.72 9.36
C TYR A 75 -19.10 -21.83 8.36
N ILE A 76 -18.24 -22.85 8.23
CA ILE A 76 -18.41 -23.97 7.30
C ILE A 76 -19.45 -24.98 7.80
N HIS A 77 -19.38 -25.37 9.08
CA HIS A 77 -20.04 -26.55 9.59
C HIS A 77 -21.32 -26.27 10.37
N TYR A 78 -21.59 -25.01 10.78
CA TYR A 78 -22.83 -24.67 11.47
C TYR A 78 -24.06 -24.93 10.59
N LYS A 79 -25.01 -25.71 11.13
CA LYS A 79 -26.25 -26.12 10.44
C LYS A 79 -27.51 -25.40 10.95
N GLY A 80 -27.37 -24.52 11.94
CA GLY A 80 -28.47 -23.71 12.47
C GLY A 80 -28.87 -22.57 11.54
N ASP A 81 -29.70 -21.66 12.07
CA ASP A 81 -30.22 -20.52 11.32
C ASP A 81 -29.12 -19.46 11.12
N ARG A 82 -28.70 -19.27 9.87
CA ARG A 82 -27.70 -18.30 9.45
C ARG A 82 -28.27 -16.89 9.20
N THR A 83 -29.57 -16.71 9.37
CA THR A 83 -30.23 -15.40 9.16
C THR A 83 -30.32 -14.59 10.46
N THR A 84 -29.91 -15.16 11.59
CA THR A 84 -29.88 -14.48 12.89
C THR A 84 -28.85 -13.35 12.93
N ASP A 85 -29.09 -12.35 13.75
CA ASP A 85 -28.17 -11.23 13.92
C ASP A 85 -26.81 -11.68 14.48
N ASP A 86 -26.80 -12.65 15.41
CA ASP A 86 -25.55 -13.23 15.94
C ASP A 86 -24.73 -13.92 14.84
N PHE A 87 -25.36 -14.69 13.93
CA PHE A 87 -24.59 -15.32 12.84
C PHE A 87 -24.06 -14.31 11.84
N ARG A 88 -24.86 -13.29 11.50
CA ARG A 88 -24.40 -12.19 10.64
C ARG A 88 -23.22 -11.43 11.26
N ALA A 89 -23.30 -11.15 12.57
CA ALA A 89 -22.20 -10.53 13.32
C ALA A 89 -20.94 -11.42 13.32
N LEU A 90 -21.09 -12.75 13.47
CA LEU A 90 -19.97 -13.70 13.37
C LEU A 90 -19.35 -13.71 11.97
N GLU A 91 -20.16 -13.68 10.92
CA GLU A 91 -19.66 -13.60 9.54
C GLU A 91 -18.87 -12.32 9.31
N VAL A 92 -19.38 -11.17 9.74
CA VAL A 92 -18.68 -9.89 9.64
C VAL A 92 -17.37 -9.92 10.44
N TYR A 93 -17.38 -10.47 11.65
CA TYR A 93 -16.18 -10.59 12.46
C TYR A 93 -15.12 -11.49 11.80
N LEU A 94 -15.49 -12.64 11.26
CA LEU A 94 -14.60 -13.52 10.51
C LEU A 94 -14.01 -12.82 9.28
N LYS A 95 -14.83 -12.07 8.54
CA LYS A 95 -14.36 -11.27 7.38
C LYS A 95 -13.34 -10.20 7.80
N ARG A 96 -13.53 -9.56 8.96
CA ARG A 96 -12.55 -8.62 9.51
C ARG A 96 -11.26 -9.31 9.95
N VAL A 97 -11.34 -10.49 10.56
CA VAL A 97 -10.16 -11.30 10.93
C VAL A 97 -9.36 -11.72 9.70
N TRP A 98 -10.01 -12.13 8.63
CA TRP A 98 -9.34 -12.42 7.37
C TRP A 98 -8.66 -11.19 6.77
N PHE A 99 -9.38 -10.05 6.77
CA PHE A 99 -8.88 -8.80 6.18
C PHE A 99 -7.65 -8.25 6.91
N SER A 100 -7.64 -8.35 8.21
CA SER A 100 -6.58 -7.79 9.06
C SER A 100 -5.48 -8.81 9.40
N ASN A 101 -5.54 -10.02 8.86
CA ASN A 101 -4.65 -11.13 9.21
C ASN A 101 -4.55 -11.35 10.73
N GLY A 102 -5.69 -11.22 11.44
CA GLY A 102 -5.79 -11.35 12.89
C GLY A 102 -6.95 -10.56 13.49
N ILE A 103 -7.00 -10.54 14.82
CA ILE A 103 -8.11 -9.93 15.58
C ILE A 103 -7.97 -8.42 15.81
N HIS A 104 -6.94 -7.80 15.25
CA HIS A 104 -6.69 -6.36 15.38
C HIS A 104 -6.84 -5.66 14.03
N HIS A 105 -7.32 -4.42 14.07
CA HIS A 105 -7.48 -3.60 12.88
C HIS A 105 -6.13 -3.42 12.16
N HIS A 106 -6.09 -3.68 10.85
CA HIS A 106 -4.87 -3.66 10.03
C HIS A 106 -4.13 -2.32 10.08
N TYR A 107 -4.85 -1.21 10.21
CA TYR A 107 -4.30 0.15 10.24
C TYR A 107 -4.19 0.73 11.66
N ALA A 108 -5.30 0.75 12.42
CA ALA A 108 -5.34 1.36 13.75
C ALA A 108 -4.71 0.50 14.85
N CYS A 109 -4.46 -0.79 14.59
CA CYS A 109 -3.92 -1.77 15.53
C CYS A 109 -4.81 -2.10 16.75
N ASP A 110 -5.99 -1.51 16.88
CA ASP A 110 -6.93 -1.80 17.96
C ASP A 110 -7.65 -3.13 17.75
N LYS A 111 -7.94 -3.83 18.84
CA LYS A 111 -8.63 -5.10 18.80
C LYS A 111 -10.10 -4.94 18.38
N PHE A 112 -10.59 -5.83 17.50
CA PHE A 112 -12.02 -5.95 17.25
C PHE A 112 -12.70 -6.68 18.38
N ILE A 113 -13.83 -6.17 18.86
CA ILE A 113 -14.71 -6.88 19.80
C ILE A 113 -15.87 -7.48 18.98
N PRO A 114 -16.14 -8.79 19.15
CA PRO A 114 -17.29 -9.43 18.47
C PRO A 114 -18.62 -8.78 18.86
N GLU A 115 -19.53 -8.58 17.92
CA GLU A 115 -20.89 -8.10 18.18
C GLU A 115 -21.86 -9.24 18.53
N PHE A 116 -21.43 -10.50 18.41
CA PHE A 116 -22.12 -11.68 18.93
C PHE A 116 -21.61 -12.04 20.33
N SER A 117 -22.44 -12.71 21.14
CA SER A 117 -22.08 -13.04 22.51
C SER A 117 -21.17 -14.27 22.62
N SER A 118 -20.37 -14.33 23.71
CA SER A 118 -19.56 -15.51 24.03
C SER A 118 -20.43 -16.76 24.28
N SER A 119 -21.64 -16.59 24.88
CA SER A 119 -22.60 -17.67 25.05
C SER A 119 -23.15 -18.21 23.74
N TYR A 120 -23.39 -17.33 22.76
CA TYR A 120 -23.77 -17.76 21.41
C TYR A 120 -22.68 -18.61 20.76
N LEU A 121 -21.43 -18.11 20.72
CA LEU A 121 -20.32 -18.85 20.16
C LEU A 121 -20.13 -20.21 20.83
N LYS A 122 -20.21 -20.26 22.16
CA LYS A 122 -20.12 -21.52 22.93
C LYS A 122 -21.20 -22.51 22.51
N THR A 123 -22.45 -22.05 22.45
CA THR A 123 -23.56 -22.88 22.00
C THR A 123 -23.34 -23.44 20.59
N VAL A 124 -22.85 -22.62 19.68
CA VAL A 124 -22.55 -23.07 18.31
C VAL A 124 -21.43 -24.12 18.31
N ILE A 125 -20.32 -23.86 19.00
CA ILE A 125 -19.20 -24.82 19.11
C ILE A 125 -19.65 -26.17 19.63
N GLU A 126 -20.52 -26.21 20.65
CA GLU A 126 -21.05 -27.45 21.22
C GLU A 126 -21.90 -28.27 20.23
N THR A 127 -22.39 -27.68 19.14
CA THR A 127 -23.09 -28.38 18.05
C THR A 127 -22.18 -28.99 17.01
N LEU A 128 -20.90 -28.62 17.00
CA LEU A 128 -19.94 -29.07 15.99
C LEU A 128 -19.20 -30.34 16.40
N PRO A 129 -18.89 -31.24 15.44
CA PRO A 129 -17.99 -32.35 15.69
C PRO A 129 -16.60 -31.87 16.16
N ALA A 130 -16.04 -32.55 17.17
CA ALA A 130 -14.73 -32.16 17.71
C ALA A 130 -13.59 -32.18 16.66
N GLU A 131 -13.69 -33.10 15.69
CA GLU A 131 -12.71 -33.27 14.60
C GLU A 131 -12.62 -32.10 13.61
N VAL A 132 -13.61 -31.21 13.58
CA VAL A 132 -13.56 -30.00 12.76
C VAL A 132 -13.03 -28.78 13.51
N LEU A 133 -12.88 -28.88 14.82
CA LEU A 133 -12.38 -27.81 15.68
C LEU A 133 -10.84 -27.78 15.70
N PRO A 134 -10.21 -26.62 15.79
CA PRO A 134 -8.74 -26.48 15.79
C PRO A 134 -8.15 -26.80 17.19
N LEU A 135 -8.37 -28.00 17.65
CA LEU A 135 -7.87 -28.47 18.93
C LEU A 135 -6.39 -28.85 18.83
N GLY A 136 -5.59 -28.39 19.79
CA GLY A 136 -4.22 -28.83 19.96
C GLY A 136 -4.13 -30.29 20.43
N GLU A 137 -2.93 -30.85 20.41
CA GLU A 137 -2.69 -32.21 20.92
C GLU A 137 -3.09 -32.27 22.41
N HIS A 138 -4.03 -33.17 22.74
CA HIS A 138 -4.62 -33.32 24.08
C HIS A 138 -5.47 -32.11 24.58
N GLU A 139 -5.81 -31.17 23.73
CA GLU A 139 -6.66 -30.03 24.08
C GLU A 139 -8.14 -30.43 24.01
N SER A 140 -8.91 -30.08 25.05
CA SER A 140 -10.38 -30.23 25.05
C SER A 140 -11.04 -28.97 24.50
N VAL A 141 -12.28 -29.11 24.03
CA VAL A 141 -13.12 -27.97 23.61
C VAL A 141 -13.26 -26.94 24.74
N GLU A 142 -13.42 -27.41 25.99
CA GLU A 142 -13.52 -26.53 27.16
C GLU A 142 -12.22 -25.76 27.40
N SER A 143 -11.06 -26.42 27.29
CA SER A 143 -9.74 -25.79 27.43
C SER A 143 -9.52 -24.75 26.34
N MET A 144 -9.83 -25.06 25.09
CA MET A 144 -9.75 -24.11 23.95
C MET A 144 -10.64 -22.89 24.21
N CYS A 145 -11.90 -23.09 24.62
CA CYS A 145 -12.79 -21.96 24.91
C CYS A 145 -12.27 -21.13 26.10
N HIS A 146 -11.75 -21.76 27.15
CA HIS A 146 -11.17 -21.06 28.30
C HIS A 146 -9.97 -20.18 27.90
N GLN A 147 -9.18 -20.63 26.93
CA GLN A 147 -8.04 -19.90 26.42
C GLN A 147 -8.44 -18.76 25.44
N LEU A 148 -9.33 -19.04 24.49
CA LEU A 148 -9.61 -18.11 23.40
C LEU A 148 -10.69 -17.06 23.75
N PHE A 149 -11.65 -17.35 24.63
CA PHE A 149 -12.74 -16.43 24.91
C PHE A 149 -12.31 -15.13 25.59
N PRO A 150 -11.36 -15.11 26.56
CA PRO A 150 -10.82 -13.85 27.04
C PRO A 150 -10.14 -13.03 25.93
N VAL A 151 -9.41 -13.69 25.04
CA VAL A 151 -8.75 -13.05 23.91
C VAL A 151 -9.75 -12.43 22.93
N LEU A 152 -10.90 -13.08 22.71
CA LEU A 152 -11.93 -12.60 21.79
C LEU A 152 -12.83 -11.52 22.41
N PHE A 153 -13.27 -11.69 23.66
CA PHE A 153 -14.38 -10.91 24.22
C PHE A 153 -13.98 -9.91 25.29
N ASP A 154 -12.81 -10.04 25.93
CA ASP A 154 -12.34 -9.08 26.93
C ASP A 154 -11.53 -7.97 26.27
N ALA A 155 -12.02 -6.74 26.31
CA ALA A 155 -11.37 -5.58 25.67
C ALA A 155 -9.98 -5.28 26.24
N GLU A 156 -9.72 -5.66 27.50
CA GLU A 156 -8.43 -5.38 28.18
C GLU A 156 -7.36 -6.44 27.87
N VAL A 157 -7.74 -7.59 27.33
CA VAL A 157 -6.80 -8.66 26.95
C VAL A 157 -6.28 -8.41 25.53
N MET A 158 -4.98 -8.16 25.39
CA MET A 158 -4.34 -7.88 24.10
C MET A 158 -5.04 -6.74 23.33
N PRO A 159 -5.21 -5.55 23.90
CA PRO A 159 -6.02 -4.47 23.33
C PRO A 159 -5.45 -3.92 22.02
N LYS A 160 -4.13 -4.00 21.82
CA LYS A 160 -3.44 -3.50 20.62
C LYS A 160 -2.48 -4.52 20.03
N ARG A 161 -2.43 -4.62 18.70
CA ARG A 161 -1.41 -5.41 17.99
C ARG A 161 -0.02 -4.82 18.21
N VAL A 162 0.12 -3.52 17.98
CA VAL A 162 1.35 -2.75 18.18
C VAL A 162 1.02 -1.53 19.04
N ASN A 163 1.63 -1.43 20.20
CA ASN A 163 1.56 -0.25 21.05
C ASN A 163 2.86 0.55 20.91
N GLN A 164 2.73 1.87 20.77
CA GLN A 164 3.86 2.81 20.68
C GLN A 164 3.70 3.96 21.67
N THR A 165 2.95 3.75 22.76
CA THR A 165 2.73 4.75 23.80
C THR A 165 4.02 5.00 24.58
N ASP A 166 4.44 6.26 24.62
CA ASP A 166 5.65 6.66 25.35
C ASP A 166 5.54 6.36 26.84
N GLY A 167 6.63 5.84 27.41
CA GLY A 167 6.71 5.51 28.85
C GLY A 167 6.16 4.13 29.23
N GLU A 168 5.63 3.35 28.31
CA GLU A 168 5.23 1.96 28.50
C GLU A 168 6.31 0.97 28.00
N ASP A 169 6.29 -0.27 28.50
CA ASP A 169 7.05 -1.37 27.87
C ASP A 169 6.32 -1.82 26.61
N LEU A 170 6.84 -1.44 25.45
CA LEU A 170 6.20 -1.62 24.15
C LEU A 170 6.01 -3.10 23.79
N ILE A 171 6.85 -4.01 24.30
CA ILE A 171 6.73 -5.44 24.05
C ILE A 171 5.57 -6.03 24.86
N SER A 172 5.55 -5.77 26.17
CA SER A 172 4.54 -6.38 27.06
C SER A 172 3.13 -5.86 26.80
N THR A 173 2.99 -4.68 26.19
CA THR A 173 1.71 -4.04 25.86
C THR A 173 1.26 -4.26 24.41
N SER A 174 2.05 -4.98 23.60
CA SER A 174 1.73 -5.35 22.22
C SER A 174 1.36 -6.82 22.09
N ALA A 175 0.35 -7.14 21.29
CA ALA A 175 -0.08 -8.50 21.01
C ALA A 175 0.70 -9.20 19.89
N ALA A 176 1.51 -8.46 19.11
CA ALA A 176 2.34 -9.01 18.06
C ALA A 176 3.30 -10.08 18.58
N ASN A 177 3.41 -11.22 17.88
CA ASN A 177 4.03 -12.43 18.37
C ASN A 177 5.53 -12.54 18.05
N TYR A 178 6.26 -11.43 18.18
CA TYR A 178 7.70 -11.35 17.92
C TYR A 178 8.57 -11.61 19.15
N TYR A 179 7.97 -11.54 20.33
CA TYR A 179 8.66 -11.67 21.63
C TYR A 179 7.88 -12.58 22.58
N GLU A 180 8.57 -13.35 23.40
CA GLU A 180 7.95 -14.17 24.44
C GLU A 180 8.79 -14.19 25.71
N GLY A 181 8.19 -13.72 26.81
CA GLY A 181 8.85 -13.67 28.11
C GLY A 181 10.01 -12.67 28.22
N VAL A 182 10.11 -11.75 27.28
CA VAL A 182 11.18 -10.73 27.17
C VAL A 182 10.57 -9.35 27.37
N THR A 183 11.23 -8.49 28.12
CA THR A 183 10.90 -7.07 28.24
C THR A 183 11.55 -6.27 27.11
N GLN A 184 11.06 -5.04 26.86
CA GLN A 184 11.67 -4.13 25.91
C GLN A 184 13.16 -3.91 26.20
N LYS A 185 13.51 -3.62 27.46
CA LYS A 185 14.90 -3.38 27.86
C LYS A 185 15.80 -4.58 27.58
N GLU A 186 15.34 -5.80 27.89
CA GLU A 186 16.10 -7.03 27.63
C GLU A 186 16.31 -7.27 26.14
N ALA A 187 15.31 -7.00 25.29
CA ALA A 187 15.43 -7.11 23.85
C ALA A 187 16.42 -6.07 23.28
N GLU A 188 16.34 -4.82 23.71
CA GLU A 188 17.26 -3.76 23.30
C GLU A 188 18.71 -4.08 23.71
N GLU A 189 18.95 -4.54 24.93
CA GLU A 189 20.27 -4.95 25.42
C GLU A 189 20.80 -6.17 24.63
N PHE A 190 19.95 -7.14 24.36
CA PHE A 190 20.32 -8.34 23.58
C PHE A 190 20.82 -7.95 22.17
N TYR A 191 20.07 -7.15 21.42
CA TYR A 191 20.46 -6.74 20.07
C TYR A 191 21.59 -5.71 20.04
N ALA A 192 21.69 -4.84 21.06
CA ALA A 192 22.83 -3.93 21.20
C ALA A 192 24.14 -4.69 21.37
N SER A 193 24.12 -5.83 22.08
CA SER A 193 25.32 -6.67 22.29
C SER A 193 25.82 -7.36 21.03
N GLN A 194 24.99 -7.51 19.99
CA GLN A 194 25.36 -8.15 18.72
C GLN A 194 26.03 -7.17 17.75
N LYS A 195 25.83 -5.86 17.92
CA LYS A 195 26.36 -4.82 17.05
C LYS A 195 27.87 -4.64 17.26
N THR A 196 28.62 -4.65 16.18
CA THR A 196 30.06 -4.39 16.20
C THR A 196 30.33 -2.90 15.94
N ALA A 197 31.10 -2.26 16.82
CA ALA A 197 31.46 -0.85 16.65
C ALA A 197 32.29 -0.66 15.35
N GLY A 198 31.85 0.28 14.49
CA GLY A 198 32.52 0.58 13.22
C GLY A 198 32.18 -0.38 12.07
N GLU A 199 31.19 -1.23 12.22
CA GLU A 199 30.67 -2.08 11.13
C GLU A 199 30.10 -1.21 10.00
N THR A 200 30.61 -1.40 8.78
CA THR A 200 30.22 -0.62 7.59
C THR A 200 29.04 -1.23 6.85
N GLU A 201 28.79 -2.52 7.03
CA GLU A 201 27.74 -3.30 6.38
C GLU A 201 26.91 -4.06 7.44
N PRO A 202 26.22 -3.37 8.36
CA PRO A 202 25.48 -4.01 9.42
C PRO A 202 24.25 -4.72 8.88
N VAL A 203 24.07 -5.98 9.23
CA VAL A 203 22.84 -6.70 8.94
C VAL A 203 21.68 -6.17 9.78
N MET A 204 20.45 -6.39 9.36
CA MET A 204 19.25 -6.04 10.12
C MET A 204 19.00 -7.07 11.24
N TYR A 205 19.76 -6.96 12.34
CA TYR A 205 19.69 -7.90 13.47
C TYR A 205 18.26 -8.12 13.97
N GLY A 206 17.87 -9.38 14.12
CA GLY A 206 16.55 -9.77 14.62
C GLY A 206 15.44 -9.79 13.58
N MET A 207 15.70 -9.36 12.34
CA MET A 207 14.69 -9.21 11.28
C MET A 207 13.89 -10.50 11.05
N ASN A 208 14.54 -11.66 11.02
CA ASN A 208 13.94 -12.96 10.71
C ASN A 208 13.91 -13.91 11.92
N SER A 209 13.58 -13.41 13.10
CA SER A 209 13.54 -14.23 14.31
C SER A 209 12.48 -13.76 15.30
N ARG A 210 11.98 -14.69 16.12
CA ARG A 210 11.28 -14.42 17.36
C ARG A 210 12.26 -14.45 18.53
N LEU A 211 12.20 -13.50 19.44
CA LEU A 211 13.04 -13.47 20.62
C LEU A 211 12.30 -14.07 21.81
N VAL A 212 12.84 -15.11 22.42
CA VAL A 212 12.18 -15.81 23.52
C VAL A 212 13.11 -15.92 24.74
N LYS A 213 12.53 -15.85 25.91
CA LYS A 213 13.23 -16.08 27.20
C LYS A 213 12.67 -17.33 27.85
N THR A 214 13.51 -18.36 27.98
CA THR A 214 13.17 -19.63 28.64
C THR A 214 14.20 -19.90 29.71
N ASP A 215 13.77 -20.21 30.94
CA ASP A 215 14.64 -20.48 32.08
C ASP A 215 15.71 -19.38 32.33
N GLY A 216 15.31 -18.13 32.09
CA GLY A 216 16.20 -16.96 32.27
C GLY A 216 17.17 -16.72 31.10
N VAL A 217 17.19 -17.56 30.07
CA VAL A 217 18.07 -17.42 28.90
C VAL A 217 17.30 -16.89 27.71
N ILE A 218 17.80 -15.78 27.12
CA ILE A 218 17.24 -15.17 25.92
C ILE A 218 17.87 -15.79 24.69
N ARG A 219 17.03 -16.18 23.73
CA ARG A 219 17.46 -16.81 22.47
C ARG A 219 16.57 -16.39 21.31
N GLU A 220 17.14 -16.37 20.11
CA GLU A 220 16.39 -16.22 18.88
C GLU A 220 15.87 -17.58 18.39
N GLN A 221 14.59 -17.60 18.02
CA GLN A 221 13.99 -18.65 17.20
C GLN A 221 13.99 -18.13 15.76
N VAL A 222 15.03 -18.50 15.02
CA VAL A 222 15.22 -18.02 13.65
C VAL A 222 14.19 -18.65 12.71
N TRP A 223 13.60 -17.83 11.84
CA TRP A 223 12.65 -18.24 10.83
C TRP A 223 13.40 -18.77 9.61
N LYS A 224 13.48 -20.08 9.56
CA LYS A 224 14.20 -20.83 8.52
C LYS A 224 13.73 -22.27 8.44
N ILE A 225 14.10 -22.98 7.39
CA ILE A 225 13.88 -24.43 7.28
C ILE A 225 14.65 -25.13 8.41
N GLY A 226 13.98 -26.05 9.10
CA GLY A 226 14.46 -26.69 10.33
C GLY A 226 14.40 -25.82 11.58
N GLY A 227 13.84 -24.61 11.48
CA GLY A 227 13.56 -23.69 12.58
C GLY A 227 12.08 -23.36 12.69
N MET A 228 11.78 -22.17 13.22
CA MET A 228 10.40 -21.67 13.26
C MET A 228 9.89 -21.43 11.83
N TYR A 229 8.62 -21.72 11.58
CA TYR A 229 7.92 -21.65 10.27
C TYR A 229 8.43 -22.64 9.21
N SER A 230 9.23 -23.68 9.60
CA SER A 230 9.78 -24.67 8.65
C SER A 230 8.73 -25.25 7.68
N PRO A 231 7.52 -25.69 8.12
CA PRO A 231 6.56 -26.29 7.21
C PRO A 231 6.11 -25.36 6.08
N ALA A 232 5.90 -24.09 6.38
CA ALA A 232 5.54 -23.08 5.36
C ALA A 232 6.73 -22.74 4.45
N LEU A 233 7.92 -22.56 5.03
CA LEU A 233 9.13 -22.22 4.28
C LEU A 233 9.57 -23.36 3.34
N GLU A 234 9.40 -24.63 3.72
CA GLU A 234 9.63 -25.78 2.83
C GLU A 234 8.72 -25.76 1.60
N LYS A 235 7.45 -25.39 1.77
CA LYS A 235 6.51 -25.22 0.65
C LYS A 235 6.92 -24.08 -0.26
N ILE A 236 7.27 -22.93 0.33
CA ILE A 236 7.76 -21.76 -0.40
C ILE A 236 8.98 -22.15 -1.24
N VAL A 237 9.98 -22.78 -0.65
CA VAL A 237 11.19 -23.21 -1.35
C VAL A 237 10.86 -24.19 -2.48
N GLY A 238 9.98 -25.16 -2.26
CA GLY A 238 9.57 -26.10 -3.32
C GLY A 238 8.94 -25.40 -4.54
N TRP A 239 8.25 -24.27 -4.36
CA TRP A 239 7.76 -23.45 -5.46
C TRP A 239 8.85 -22.57 -6.06
N LEU A 240 9.77 -22.03 -5.25
CA LEU A 240 10.91 -21.25 -5.73
C LEU A 240 11.86 -22.08 -6.59
N GLU A 241 12.09 -23.36 -6.27
CA GLU A 241 12.88 -24.29 -7.10
C GLU A 241 12.26 -24.47 -8.50
N LYS A 242 10.92 -24.55 -8.59
CA LYS A 242 10.22 -24.58 -9.87
C LYS A 242 10.32 -23.25 -10.61
N ALA A 243 10.28 -22.13 -9.90
CA ALA A 243 10.47 -20.80 -10.46
C ALA A 243 11.91 -20.61 -10.99
N GLU A 244 12.92 -21.10 -10.26
CA GLU A 244 14.32 -21.09 -10.68
C GLU A 244 14.51 -21.81 -12.03
N ALA A 245 13.88 -22.96 -12.19
CA ALA A 245 13.98 -23.76 -13.41
C ALA A 245 13.44 -23.04 -14.67
N VAL A 246 12.54 -22.08 -14.50
CA VAL A 246 11.95 -21.27 -15.59
C VAL A 246 12.38 -19.82 -15.56
N ALA A 247 13.40 -19.45 -14.79
CA ALA A 247 13.94 -18.10 -14.76
C ALA A 247 14.36 -17.63 -16.16
N VAL A 248 14.08 -16.37 -16.49
CA VAL A 248 14.24 -15.85 -17.85
C VAL A 248 15.69 -15.47 -18.19
N ASN A 249 16.52 -15.24 -17.17
CA ASN A 249 17.95 -14.95 -17.31
C ASN A 249 18.74 -15.39 -16.04
N GLU A 250 20.06 -15.29 -16.09
CA GLU A 250 20.92 -15.71 -15.00
C GLU A 250 20.85 -14.79 -13.78
N GLU A 251 20.63 -13.49 -13.96
CA GLU A 251 20.45 -12.53 -12.88
C GLU A 251 19.22 -12.90 -12.05
N GLN A 252 18.10 -13.15 -12.69
CA GLN A 252 16.87 -13.57 -12.01
C GLN A 252 17.03 -14.94 -11.33
N ARG A 253 17.68 -15.89 -12.01
CA ARG A 253 18.00 -17.20 -11.40
C ARG A 253 18.83 -17.03 -10.13
N ARG A 254 19.84 -16.17 -10.17
CA ARG A 254 20.69 -15.90 -8.99
C ARG A 254 19.90 -15.28 -7.84
N VAL A 255 18.97 -14.39 -8.11
CA VAL A 255 18.08 -13.83 -7.09
C VAL A 255 17.27 -14.93 -6.40
N ILE A 256 16.66 -15.84 -7.18
CA ILE A 256 15.87 -16.95 -6.63
C ILE A 256 16.75 -17.90 -5.80
N GLN A 257 17.94 -18.25 -6.29
CA GLN A 257 18.91 -19.11 -5.57
C GLN A 257 19.30 -18.52 -4.21
N LEU A 258 19.61 -17.23 -4.15
CA LEU A 258 19.97 -16.56 -2.89
C LEU A 258 18.81 -16.53 -1.91
N LEU A 259 17.58 -16.35 -2.39
CA LEU A 259 16.40 -16.42 -1.53
C LEU A 259 16.20 -17.85 -0.98
N ILE A 260 16.35 -18.87 -1.79
CA ILE A 260 16.30 -20.27 -1.36
C ILE A 260 17.39 -20.53 -0.29
N GLU A 261 18.63 -20.10 -0.54
CA GLU A 261 19.75 -20.21 0.41
C GLU A 261 19.42 -19.50 1.74
N PHE A 262 18.81 -18.31 1.69
CA PHE A 262 18.36 -17.58 2.89
C PHE A 262 17.35 -18.40 3.69
N TYR A 263 16.36 -19.01 3.05
CA TYR A 263 15.36 -19.81 3.76
C TYR A 263 15.94 -21.08 4.40
N TYR A 264 17.01 -21.67 3.82
CA TYR A 264 17.72 -22.77 4.45
C TYR A 264 18.60 -22.32 5.62
N THR A 265 19.33 -21.23 5.47
CA THR A 265 20.35 -20.81 6.43
C THR A 265 19.82 -19.90 7.53
N GLY A 266 18.87 -19.03 7.20
CA GLY A 266 18.44 -17.92 8.04
C GLY A 266 19.51 -16.82 8.20
N ASP A 267 20.56 -16.85 7.39
CA ASP A 267 21.69 -15.92 7.48
C ASP A 267 21.35 -14.57 6.85
N LEU A 268 21.38 -13.52 7.64
CA LEU A 268 21.05 -12.16 7.21
C LEU A 268 22.06 -11.59 6.18
N LYS A 269 23.30 -12.10 6.13
CA LYS A 269 24.26 -11.74 5.07
C LYS A 269 23.87 -12.32 3.72
N VAL A 270 23.26 -13.51 3.71
CA VAL A 270 22.67 -14.08 2.49
C VAL A 270 21.48 -13.25 2.04
N PHE A 271 20.66 -12.73 2.97
CA PHE A 271 19.56 -11.82 2.65
C PHE A 271 20.05 -10.50 2.07
N ASP A 272 21.14 -9.93 2.60
CA ASP A 272 21.78 -8.75 2.01
C ASP A 272 22.27 -9.05 0.58
N ALA A 273 22.91 -10.21 0.36
CA ALA A 273 23.34 -10.63 -0.96
C ALA A 273 22.16 -10.82 -1.94
N TYR A 274 21.04 -11.39 -1.46
CA TYR A 274 19.77 -11.45 -2.19
C TYR A 274 19.27 -10.05 -2.59
N SER A 275 19.21 -9.13 -1.64
CA SER A 275 18.76 -7.77 -1.86
C SER A 275 19.63 -7.02 -2.90
N ILE A 276 20.95 -7.18 -2.83
CA ILE A 276 21.89 -6.58 -3.79
C ILE A 276 21.75 -7.22 -5.19
N ALA A 277 21.58 -8.54 -5.27
CA ALA A 277 21.33 -9.22 -6.54
C ALA A 277 20.01 -8.79 -7.17
N TRP A 278 18.95 -8.66 -6.36
CA TRP A 278 17.65 -8.17 -6.79
C TRP A 278 17.71 -6.74 -7.32
N LEU A 279 18.48 -5.83 -6.69
CA LEU A 279 18.71 -4.47 -7.20
C LEU A 279 19.39 -4.45 -8.57
N LYS A 280 20.32 -5.38 -8.82
CA LYS A 280 21.07 -5.48 -10.07
C LYS A 280 20.26 -6.02 -11.22
N ASP A 281 19.25 -6.87 -10.94
CA ASP A 281 18.35 -7.36 -11.99
C ASP A 281 17.38 -6.25 -12.42
N THR A 282 17.79 -5.48 -13.42
CA THR A 282 16.99 -4.43 -14.05
C THR A 282 16.39 -4.86 -15.39
N SER A 283 16.84 -5.99 -15.92
CA SER A 283 16.46 -6.47 -17.27
C SER A 283 15.20 -7.34 -17.27
N SER A 284 14.95 -8.09 -16.21
CA SER A 284 13.79 -8.97 -16.10
C SER A 284 12.47 -8.20 -16.18
N ARG A 285 11.53 -8.73 -16.98
CA ARG A 285 10.18 -8.18 -17.07
C ARG A 285 9.34 -8.57 -15.85
N ILE A 286 9.49 -9.82 -15.37
CA ILE A 286 8.87 -10.32 -14.16
C ILE A 286 9.78 -10.01 -12.98
N ASP A 287 9.22 -9.46 -11.91
CA ASP A 287 9.94 -9.19 -10.66
C ASP A 287 9.10 -9.68 -9.47
N PHE A 288 9.74 -9.84 -8.32
CA PHE A 288 9.04 -10.28 -7.13
C PHE A 288 9.78 -9.86 -5.86
N VAL A 289 9.03 -9.74 -4.79
CA VAL A 289 9.52 -9.69 -3.41
C VAL A 289 8.91 -10.86 -2.67
N ASN A 290 9.68 -11.55 -1.83
CA ASN A 290 9.19 -12.65 -1.03
C ASN A 290 10.11 -12.80 0.19
N GLY A 291 9.56 -12.65 1.40
CA GLY A 291 10.35 -12.75 2.61
C GLY A 291 9.81 -12.01 3.81
N PHE A 292 10.68 -11.78 4.75
CA PHE A 292 10.46 -10.96 5.95
C PHE A 292 10.95 -9.55 5.62
N ILE A 293 10.07 -8.59 5.39
CA ILE A 293 10.40 -7.35 4.70
C ILE A 293 10.18 -6.11 5.58
N GLU A 294 8.92 -5.85 6.01
CA GLU A 294 8.55 -4.62 6.68
C GLU A 294 8.49 -4.77 8.20
N SER A 295 9.04 -3.82 8.91
CA SER A 295 9.14 -3.88 10.38
C SER A 295 8.09 -3.06 11.14
N TYR A 296 7.10 -2.52 10.46
CA TYR A 296 6.01 -1.74 11.10
C TYR A 296 5.14 -2.56 12.07
N GLY A 297 5.09 -3.89 11.88
CA GLY A 297 4.38 -4.81 12.76
C GLY A 297 5.07 -5.10 14.09
N ASP A 298 6.34 -4.71 14.23
CA ASP A 298 7.12 -4.85 15.46
C ASP A 298 7.11 -3.53 16.26
N PRO A 299 6.73 -3.53 17.56
CA PRO A 299 6.78 -2.34 18.39
C PRO A 299 8.16 -1.70 18.49
N LEU A 300 9.26 -2.47 18.31
CA LEU A 300 10.63 -1.95 18.29
C LEU A 300 11.16 -1.67 16.88
N GLY A 301 10.40 -1.97 15.82
CA GLY A 301 10.81 -1.76 14.44
C GLY A 301 12.00 -2.61 13.96
N MET A 302 12.24 -3.76 14.59
CA MET A 302 13.41 -4.61 14.31
C MET A 302 13.05 -5.88 13.53
N LYS A 303 11.92 -6.50 13.86
CA LYS A 303 11.46 -7.77 13.30
C LYS A 303 10.53 -7.53 12.13
N ALA A 304 10.73 -8.29 11.06
CA ALA A 304 10.02 -8.06 9.82
C ALA A 304 8.82 -9.00 9.64
N SER A 305 7.70 -8.45 9.18
CA SER A 305 6.52 -9.21 8.78
C SER A 305 6.75 -9.95 7.46
N TRP A 306 6.08 -11.09 7.30
CA TRP A 306 6.03 -11.82 6.04
C TRP A 306 5.30 -11.03 4.98
N GLU A 307 5.93 -10.88 3.82
CA GLU A 307 5.41 -10.13 2.69
C GLU A 307 5.80 -10.77 1.38
N SER A 308 4.90 -10.74 0.39
CA SER A 308 5.24 -11.09 -0.99
C SER A 308 4.38 -10.34 -2.00
N ILE A 309 5.01 -9.96 -3.09
CA ILE A 309 4.36 -9.46 -4.31
C ILE A 309 5.05 -10.07 -5.52
N VAL A 310 4.25 -10.53 -6.48
CA VAL A 310 4.73 -10.89 -7.82
C VAL A 310 4.17 -9.87 -8.79
N ASN A 311 5.02 -9.36 -9.66
CA ASN A 311 4.66 -8.28 -10.56
C ASN A 311 5.41 -8.36 -11.89
N PHE A 312 5.00 -7.56 -12.84
CA PHE A 312 5.74 -7.35 -14.08
C PHE A 312 5.66 -5.90 -14.53
N LYS A 313 6.68 -5.47 -15.29
CA LYS A 313 6.76 -4.10 -15.81
C LYS A 313 5.55 -3.79 -16.68
N ASP A 314 4.88 -2.68 -16.37
CA ASP A 314 3.91 -2.07 -17.26
C ASP A 314 4.67 -1.34 -18.38
N LEU A 315 4.65 -1.91 -19.57
CA LEU A 315 5.42 -1.39 -20.70
C LEU A 315 4.86 -0.07 -21.24
N GLU A 316 3.56 0.14 -21.14
CA GLU A 316 2.91 1.37 -21.58
C GLU A 316 3.23 2.52 -20.65
N ALA A 317 3.03 2.32 -19.34
CA ALA A 317 3.41 3.30 -18.31
C ALA A 317 4.93 3.55 -18.31
N THR A 318 5.76 2.51 -18.46
CA THR A 318 7.21 2.65 -18.57
C THR A 318 7.60 3.53 -19.76
N HIS A 319 6.99 3.30 -20.93
CA HIS A 319 7.24 4.13 -22.11
C HIS A 319 6.83 5.60 -21.88
N ARG A 320 5.72 5.83 -21.18
CA ARG A 320 5.26 7.16 -20.79
C ARG A 320 6.29 7.88 -19.89
N THR A 321 6.76 7.23 -18.84
CA THR A 321 7.75 7.81 -17.91
C THR A 321 9.13 8.00 -18.58
N GLU A 322 9.55 7.08 -19.44
CA GLU A 322 10.78 7.24 -20.24
C GLU A 322 10.67 8.43 -21.21
N THR A 323 9.52 8.63 -21.84
CA THR A 323 9.27 9.76 -22.74
C THR A 323 9.39 11.09 -21.98
N ILE A 324 8.82 11.16 -20.76
CA ILE A 324 8.95 12.32 -19.87
C ILE A 324 10.42 12.55 -19.49
N SER A 325 11.09 11.51 -19.03
CA SER A 325 12.49 11.58 -18.57
C SER A 325 13.46 11.98 -19.68
N ASN A 326 13.27 11.49 -20.88
CA ASN A 326 14.08 11.85 -22.05
C ASN A 326 13.90 13.31 -22.47
N ASN A 327 12.81 13.96 -22.06
CA ASN A 327 12.55 15.37 -22.29
C ASN A 327 12.78 16.24 -21.04
N ALA A 328 13.35 15.69 -19.95
CA ALA A 328 13.47 16.39 -18.67
C ALA A 328 14.22 17.71 -18.78
N GLN A 329 15.27 17.80 -19.61
CA GLN A 329 16.00 19.05 -19.83
C GLN A 329 15.12 20.11 -20.49
N TRP A 330 14.29 19.73 -21.47
CA TRP A 330 13.38 20.67 -22.10
C TRP A 330 12.41 21.28 -21.09
N PHE A 331 11.84 20.46 -20.21
CA PHE A 331 10.93 20.92 -19.15
C PHE A 331 11.64 21.83 -18.14
N GLU A 332 12.88 21.52 -17.73
CA GLU A 332 13.68 22.37 -16.83
C GLU A 332 13.90 23.74 -17.47
N ASP A 333 14.35 23.76 -18.72
CA ASP A 333 14.71 25.00 -19.44
C ASP A 333 13.50 25.92 -19.66
N HIS A 334 12.29 25.36 -19.87
CA HIS A 334 11.06 26.10 -20.12
C HIS A 334 10.23 26.36 -18.86
N SER A 335 10.70 25.93 -17.68
CA SER A 335 9.99 26.18 -16.42
C SER A 335 9.96 27.68 -16.09
N PRO A 336 8.96 28.16 -15.31
CA PRO A 336 8.86 29.56 -14.90
C PRO A 336 9.89 29.95 -13.83
N VAL A 337 10.76 29.01 -13.47
CA VAL A 337 11.80 29.19 -12.44
C VAL A 337 12.91 30.09 -12.96
N ALA A 338 13.46 30.94 -12.08
CA ALA A 338 14.57 31.82 -12.45
C ALA A 338 15.82 31.03 -12.84
N PRO A 339 16.60 31.49 -13.86
CA PRO A 339 17.70 30.72 -14.45
C PRO A 339 18.75 30.22 -13.44
N GLN A 340 19.06 31.02 -12.40
CA GLN A 340 20.05 30.65 -11.38
C GLN A 340 19.65 29.44 -10.54
N PHE A 341 18.37 29.08 -10.50
CA PHE A 341 17.84 27.97 -9.74
C PHE A 341 17.60 26.72 -10.61
N LYS A 342 17.78 26.83 -11.92
CA LYS A 342 17.65 25.70 -12.86
C LYS A 342 18.90 24.83 -12.86
N LYS A 343 18.70 23.51 -13.07
CA LYS A 343 19.83 22.60 -13.32
C LYS A 343 20.35 22.78 -14.74
N GLU A 344 21.66 22.80 -14.89
CA GLU A 344 22.33 22.84 -16.21
C GLU A 344 22.17 21.50 -16.95
N GLN A 345 22.13 20.41 -16.19
CA GLN A 345 21.89 19.06 -16.72
C GLN A 345 20.93 18.32 -15.79
N VAL A 346 19.76 17.98 -16.32
CA VAL A 346 18.78 17.15 -15.64
C VAL A 346 19.02 15.70 -16.03
N LYS A 347 19.27 14.84 -15.02
CA LYS A 347 19.18 13.40 -15.24
C LYS A 347 17.73 13.00 -14.99
N GLY A 348 17.05 12.59 -16.04
CA GLY A 348 15.68 12.08 -15.92
C GLY A 348 15.64 10.89 -14.94
N VAL A 349 14.70 10.92 -14.04
CA VAL A 349 14.37 9.80 -13.15
C VAL A 349 13.22 9.07 -13.82
N SER A 350 13.40 7.78 -14.16
CA SER A 350 12.26 6.98 -14.62
C SER A 350 11.58 6.35 -13.41
N ALA A 351 10.38 6.78 -13.11
CA ALA A 351 9.51 6.04 -12.20
C ALA A 351 9.17 4.69 -12.86
N LYS A 352 9.29 3.60 -12.11
CA LYS A 352 8.93 2.26 -12.61
C LYS A 352 7.50 1.96 -12.19
N VAL A 353 6.62 1.84 -13.18
CA VAL A 353 5.26 1.38 -12.96
C VAL A 353 5.20 -0.12 -13.20
N ILE A 354 4.57 -0.83 -12.27
CA ILE A 354 4.40 -2.28 -12.34
C ILE A 354 2.92 -2.67 -12.29
N THR A 355 2.64 -3.84 -12.84
CA THR A 355 1.36 -4.53 -12.70
C THR A 355 1.54 -5.64 -11.66
N ALA A 356 0.87 -5.54 -10.52
CA ALA A 356 0.82 -6.62 -9.55
C ALA A 356 0.06 -7.81 -10.12
N ALA A 357 0.67 -8.99 -10.07
CA ALA A 357 0.05 -10.26 -10.44
C ALA A 357 -0.56 -10.95 -9.21
N ILE A 358 0.14 -10.94 -8.08
CA ILE A 358 -0.35 -11.48 -6.81
C ILE A 358 0.16 -10.63 -5.65
N LEU A 359 -0.64 -10.52 -4.60
CA LEU A 359 -0.32 -9.89 -3.33
C LEU A 359 -0.42 -10.94 -2.21
N ALA A 360 0.49 -10.93 -1.25
CA ALA A 360 0.45 -11.87 -0.13
C ALA A 360 1.11 -11.29 1.13
N GLY A 361 0.83 -11.89 2.26
CA GLY A 361 1.34 -11.44 3.56
C GLY A 361 0.87 -10.03 3.88
N ASP A 362 1.78 -9.17 4.29
CA ASP A 362 1.48 -7.80 4.74
C ASP A 362 0.95 -6.88 3.64
N LEU A 363 1.10 -7.27 2.36
CA LEU A 363 0.49 -6.61 1.21
C LEU A 363 -0.91 -7.13 0.86
N TYR A 364 -1.51 -8.00 1.67
CA TYR A 364 -2.78 -8.62 1.33
C TYR A 364 -3.69 -8.83 2.56
N PRO A 365 -4.98 -8.50 2.48
CA PRO A 365 -5.73 -7.83 1.39
C PRO A 365 -5.45 -6.33 1.27
N SER A 366 -5.09 -5.63 2.38
CA SER A 366 -4.69 -4.23 2.33
C SER A 366 -3.29 -4.12 1.73
N SER A 367 -3.07 -3.20 0.80
CA SER A 367 -1.80 -3.06 0.10
C SER A 367 -1.35 -1.62 0.00
N ALA A 368 -0.03 -1.41 0.04
CA ALA A 368 0.58 -0.18 -0.41
C ALA A 368 0.41 -0.02 -1.93
N ILE A 369 0.35 1.21 -2.41
CA ILE A 369 0.31 1.53 -3.85
C ILE A 369 1.70 1.79 -4.44
N GLY A 370 2.72 1.80 -3.59
CA GLY A 370 4.12 1.95 -3.97
C GLY A 370 5.03 1.21 -3.00
N ILE A 371 6.19 0.80 -3.49
CA ILE A 371 7.19 0.04 -2.74
C ILE A 371 8.57 0.67 -3.01
N ASN A 372 9.38 0.82 -1.96
CA ASN A 372 10.76 1.29 -2.07
C ASN A 372 11.67 0.40 -1.22
N LEU A 373 12.34 -0.53 -1.85
CA LEU A 373 13.17 -1.56 -1.21
C LEU A 373 14.60 -1.61 -1.76
N PRO A 374 15.55 -2.18 -1.01
CA PRO A 374 15.45 -2.80 0.31
C PRO A 374 15.42 -1.78 1.46
N ASN A 375 15.05 -2.23 2.67
CA ASN A 375 14.99 -1.39 3.86
C ASN A 375 16.36 -1.18 4.54
N SER A 376 17.39 -1.93 4.16
CA SER A 376 18.76 -1.80 4.69
C SER A 376 19.41 -0.48 4.27
N ASN A 377 19.73 0.38 5.25
CA ASN A 377 20.30 1.72 5.01
C ASN A 377 21.65 1.67 4.30
N TRP A 378 22.52 0.72 4.65
CA TRP A 378 23.84 0.63 4.01
C TRP A 378 23.70 0.15 2.56
N ILE A 379 22.81 -0.80 2.26
CA ILE A 379 22.55 -1.26 0.89
C ILE A 379 21.99 -0.10 0.06
N ARG A 380 21.03 0.64 0.59
CA ARG A 380 20.48 1.85 -0.09
C ARG A 380 21.57 2.87 -0.40
N SER A 381 22.46 3.13 0.56
CA SER A 381 23.54 4.09 0.42
C SER A 381 24.56 3.68 -0.65
N VAL A 382 24.91 2.40 -0.74
CA VAL A 382 25.98 1.89 -1.63
C VAL A 382 25.44 1.39 -2.97
N HIS A 383 24.29 0.72 -2.96
CA HIS A 383 23.73 0.04 -4.13
C HIS A 383 22.44 0.68 -4.65
N GLY A 384 21.86 1.62 -3.92
CA GLY A 384 20.59 2.27 -4.27
C GLY A 384 19.36 1.50 -3.82
N SER A 385 18.21 1.82 -4.41
CA SER A 385 16.92 1.18 -4.14
C SER A 385 16.11 1.05 -5.42
N LYS A 386 15.15 0.10 -5.44
CA LYS A 386 14.08 0.06 -6.43
C LYS A 386 12.84 0.73 -5.85
N SER A 387 12.39 1.81 -6.47
CA SER A 387 11.10 2.44 -6.19
C SER A 387 10.15 2.12 -7.33
N VAL A 388 8.96 1.63 -7.01
CA VAL A 388 7.95 1.24 -7.99
C VAL A 388 6.56 1.68 -7.55
N THR A 389 5.73 2.09 -8.50
CA THR A 389 4.30 2.35 -8.32
C THR A 389 3.50 1.16 -8.84
N ILE A 390 2.50 0.71 -8.09
CA ILE A 390 1.66 -0.42 -8.48
C ILE A 390 0.44 0.10 -9.22
N GLY A 391 0.58 0.26 -10.54
CA GLY A 391 -0.37 0.99 -11.38
C GLY A 391 -1.76 0.37 -11.44
N ASN A 392 -1.87 -0.96 -11.48
CA ASN A 392 -3.18 -1.61 -11.54
C ASN A 392 -3.96 -1.56 -10.21
N LEU A 393 -3.32 -1.34 -9.07
CA LEU A 393 -4.01 -1.08 -7.81
C LEU A 393 -4.56 0.35 -7.78
N THR A 394 -3.78 1.31 -8.26
CA THR A 394 -4.22 2.70 -8.40
C THR A 394 -5.41 2.80 -9.35
N ASP A 395 -5.36 2.12 -10.53
CA ASP A 395 -6.49 2.02 -11.47
C ASP A 395 -7.73 1.39 -10.80
N ALA A 396 -7.55 0.33 -10.01
CA ALA A 396 -8.66 -0.32 -9.31
C ALA A 396 -9.33 0.62 -8.31
N TYR A 397 -8.58 1.41 -7.55
CA TYR A 397 -9.14 2.45 -6.66
C TYR A 397 -9.95 3.49 -7.45
N SER A 398 -9.40 4.03 -8.52
CA SER A 398 -10.06 5.02 -9.38
C SER A 398 -11.38 4.49 -9.95
N ARG A 399 -11.35 3.28 -10.52
CA ARG A 399 -12.53 2.66 -11.14
C ARG A 399 -13.60 2.27 -10.13
N ALA A 400 -13.22 1.76 -8.96
CA ALA A 400 -14.17 1.44 -7.89
C ALA A 400 -14.84 2.69 -7.29
N ALA A 401 -14.19 3.84 -7.40
CA ALA A 401 -14.76 5.11 -6.94
C ALA A 401 -15.82 5.69 -7.92
N ARG A 402 -15.89 5.21 -9.16
CA ARG A 402 -16.88 5.69 -10.12
C ARG A 402 -18.29 5.23 -9.72
N GLY A 403 -19.22 6.16 -9.76
CA GLY A 403 -20.62 5.88 -9.42
C GLY A 403 -20.90 5.60 -7.94
N ASN A 404 -19.95 5.88 -7.05
CA ASN A 404 -20.13 5.72 -5.60
C ASN A 404 -20.83 6.90 -4.92
N GLY A 405 -21.30 7.86 -5.70
CA GLY A 405 -21.98 9.09 -5.21
C GLY A 405 -21.04 10.24 -4.84
N PHE A 406 -19.72 10.01 -4.79
CA PHE A 406 -18.76 11.04 -4.38
C PHE A 406 -18.70 12.23 -5.37
N ARG A 407 -18.64 11.93 -6.67
CA ARG A 407 -18.63 12.98 -7.70
C ARG A 407 -19.95 13.73 -7.75
N GLU A 408 -21.07 13.03 -7.62
CA GLU A 408 -22.41 13.61 -7.55
C GLU A 408 -22.56 14.55 -6.37
N GLU A 409 -21.94 14.21 -5.23
CA GLU A 409 -22.03 15.01 -4.01
C GLU A 409 -21.09 16.22 -4.01
N PHE A 410 -19.85 16.09 -4.48
CA PHE A 410 -18.83 17.12 -4.29
C PHE A 410 -18.47 17.93 -5.53
N VAL A 411 -18.77 17.44 -6.74
CA VAL A 411 -18.48 18.18 -7.98
C VAL A 411 -19.57 19.19 -8.28
N TYR A 412 -19.16 20.42 -8.65
CA TYR A 412 -20.05 21.55 -8.78
C TYR A 412 -21.13 21.39 -9.86
N SER A 413 -20.78 20.96 -11.06
CA SER A 413 -21.73 20.84 -12.17
C SER A 413 -21.48 19.63 -13.06
N GLU A 414 -22.46 19.36 -13.94
CA GLU A 414 -22.35 18.28 -14.94
C GLU A 414 -21.18 18.50 -15.93
N VAL A 415 -20.77 19.75 -16.15
CA VAL A 415 -19.62 20.05 -17.03
C VAL A 415 -18.35 19.50 -16.43
N GLU A 416 -18.09 19.76 -15.15
CA GLU A 416 -16.92 19.24 -14.44
C GLU A 416 -16.99 17.72 -14.25
N LYS A 417 -18.19 17.15 -14.00
CA LYS A 417 -18.34 15.68 -13.91
C LYS A 417 -17.95 15.01 -15.23
N ASN A 418 -18.50 15.49 -16.35
CA ASN A 418 -18.17 14.96 -17.67
C ASN A 418 -16.67 15.11 -18.00
N LEU A 419 -16.05 16.19 -17.57
CA LEU A 419 -14.62 16.42 -17.71
C LEU A 419 -13.80 15.38 -16.94
N LEU A 420 -14.17 15.15 -15.68
CA LEU A 420 -13.54 14.13 -14.84
C LEU A 420 -13.77 12.72 -15.38
N ASP A 421 -14.97 12.39 -15.87
CA ASP A 421 -15.28 11.09 -16.44
C ASP A 421 -14.45 10.79 -17.70
N LYS A 422 -14.17 11.82 -18.47
CA LYS A 422 -13.40 11.68 -19.71
C LYS A 422 -11.89 11.61 -19.50
N TYR A 423 -11.34 12.38 -18.56
CA TYR A 423 -9.92 12.64 -18.54
C TYR A 423 -9.22 12.31 -17.19
N ALA A 424 -9.96 12.11 -16.09
CA ALA A 424 -9.32 12.00 -14.77
C ALA A 424 -8.24 10.92 -14.75
N ASP A 425 -8.51 9.71 -15.24
CA ASP A 425 -7.55 8.60 -15.17
C ASP A 425 -6.22 8.94 -15.84
N ILE A 426 -6.27 9.46 -17.09
CA ILE A 426 -5.04 9.77 -17.82
C ILE A 426 -4.30 10.97 -17.21
N THR A 427 -5.03 11.94 -16.66
CA THR A 427 -4.41 13.13 -16.08
C THR A 427 -3.90 12.91 -14.67
N ASP A 428 -4.50 12.03 -13.89
CA ASP A 428 -4.03 11.63 -12.57
C ASP A 428 -2.71 10.84 -12.69
N ASP A 429 -2.65 9.87 -13.60
CA ASP A 429 -1.43 9.15 -13.94
C ASP A 429 -0.33 10.10 -14.42
N LEU A 430 -0.66 10.98 -15.38
CA LEU A 430 0.30 11.91 -15.95
C LEU A 430 0.81 12.94 -14.93
N HIS A 431 -0.07 13.43 -14.03
CA HIS A 431 0.36 14.31 -12.96
C HIS A 431 1.34 13.61 -12.01
N THR A 432 1.06 12.37 -11.64
CA THR A 432 1.96 11.55 -10.82
C THR A 432 3.30 11.35 -11.53
N ASP A 433 3.30 10.98 -12.81
CA ASP A 433 4.52 10.78 -13.57
C ASP A 433 5.35 12.06 -13.70
N LEU A 434 4.72 13.21 -13.92
CA LEU A 434 5.40 14.52 -13.96
C LEU A 434 5.94 14.92 -12.60
N HIS A 435 5.21 14.66 -11.52
CA HIS A 435 5.64 14.89 -10.14
C HIS A 435 6.93 14.10 -9.84
N GLU A 436 6.93 12.79 -10.10
CA GLU A 436 8.04 11.90 -9.80
C GLU A 436 9.24 12.11 -10.74
N CYS A 437 9.01 12.11 -12.05
CA CYS A 437 10.09 12.14 -13.04
C CYS A 437 10.75 13.52 -13.18
N LEU A 438 9.97 14.58 -13.07
CA LEU A 438 10.43 15.96 -13.28
C LEU A 438 10.41 16.77 -11.99
N GLY A 439 9.32 16.71 -11.23
CA GLY A 439 9.12 17.48 -10.03
C GLY A 439 10.32 17.34 -9.09
N HIS A 440 10.56 16.15 -8.55
CA HIS A 440 11.70 15.87 -7.68
C HIS A 440 13.05 16.00 -8.38
N GLY A 441 13.10 15.79 -9.69
CA GLY A 441 14.30 15.89 -10.50
C GLY A 441 14.78 17.30 -10.80
N SER A 442 13.90 18.31 -10.77
CA SER A 442 14.15 19.70 -11.21
C SER A 442 14.82 20.59 -10.17
N GLY A 443 15.29 21.75 -10.61
CA GLY A 443 15.84 22.80 -9.76
C GLY A 443 17.12 22.42 -9.01
N LYS A 444 17.84 23.39 -8.49
CA LYS A 444 19.07 23.20 -7.71
C LYS A 444 19.13 24.13 -6.50
N LEU A 445 19.86 23.73 -5.47
CA LEU A 445 20.26 24.62 -4.38
C LEU A 445 21.37 25.57 -4.82
N LEU A 446 21.42 26.75 -4.26
CA LEU A 446 22.55 27.64 -4.43
C LEU A 446 23.79 27.09 -3.69
N PRO A 447 25.00 27.41 -4.15
CA PRO A 447 26.21 26.97 -3.49
C PRO A 447 26.24 27.38 -2.01
N GLY A 448 26.52 26.42 -1.13
CA GLY A 448 26.60 26.63 0.32
C GLY A 448 25.29 26.58 1.08
N VAL A 449 24.16 26.35 0.41
CA VAL A 449 22.87 26.11 1.08
C VAL A 449 22.80 24.65 1.55
N ASP A 450 22.45 24.47 2.82
CA ASP A 450 22.22 23.15 3.42
C ASP A 450 20.94 22.54 2.87
N SER A 451 20.96 21.24 2.53
CA SER A 451 19.77 20.49 2.10
C SER A 451 18.63 20.54 3.12
N ASP A 452 18.97 20.62 4.41
CA ASP A 452 18.03 20.61 5.53
C ASP A 452 17.73 22.03 6.06
N ALA A 453 18.11 23.08 5.32
CA ALA A 453 17.90 24.47 5.74
C ALA A 453 16.46 24.82 6.10
N LEU A 454 15.49 24.18 5.44
CA LEU A 454 14.05 24.40 5.68
C LEU A 454 13.46 23.58 6.85
N LYS A 455 14.24 22.68 7.46
CA LYS A 455 13.87 21.89 8.65
C LYS A 455 12.50 21.23 8.51
N ALA A 456 11.62 21.41 9.49
CA ALA A 456 10.27 20.81 9.52
C ALA A 456 9.33 21.23 8.36
N TYR A 457 9.67 22.27 7.61
CA TYR A 457 8.87 22.73 6.46
C TYR A 457 9.39 22.16 5.13
N GLY A 458 10.57 21.52 5.14
CA GLY A 458 11.26 21.06 3.95
C GLY A 458 10.46 20.07 3.13
N SER A 459 9.82 19.09 3.76
CA SER A 459 9.00 18.08 3.07
C SER A 459 7.78 18.72 2.39
N THR A 460 7.04 19.58 3.08
CA THR A 460 5.88 20.27 2.49
C THR A 460 6.28 21.14 1.29
N ILE A 461 7.41 21.86 1.38
CA ILE A 461 7.93 22.70 0.28
C ILE A 461 8.39 21.83 -0.89
N GLU A 462 9.02 20.69 -0.63
CA GLU A 462 9.45 19.77 -1.70
C GLU A 462 8.27 19.16 -2.45
N GLU A 463 7.28 18.64 -1.73
CA GLU A 463 6.07 18.09 -2.32
C GLU A 463 5.27 19.15 -3.10
N ALA A 464 5.19 20.39 -2.56
CA ALA A 464 4.55 21.49 -3.26
C ALA A 464 5.30 21.85 -4.56
N ARG A 465 6.64 21.79 -4.56
CA ARG A 465 7.45 22.01 -5.75
C ARG A 465 7.22 20.97 -6.82
N ALA A 466 7.18 19.70 -6.43
CA ALA A 466 6.96 18.58 -7.33
C ALA A 466 5.55 18.60 -7.94
N ASP A 467 4.51 18.80 -7.13
CA ASP A 467 3.14 18.93 -7.60
C ASP A 467 2.96 20.14 -8.55
N LEU A 468 3.50 21.31 -8.19
CA LEU A 468 3.41 22.50 -9.01
C LEU A 468 4.13 22.35 -10.37
N PHE A 469 5.23 21.59 -10.40
CA PHE A 469 5.91 21.30 -11.65
C PHE A 469 5.02 20.52 -12.59
N GLY A 470 4.38 19.45 -12.08
CA GLY A 470 3.38 18.69 -12.83
C GLY A 470 2.20 19.57 -13.27
N LEU A 471 1.57 20.26 -12.35
CA LEU A 471 0.41 21.15 -12.64
C LEU A 471 0.73 22.22 -13.69
N TYR A 472 1.92 22.85 -13.62
CA TYR A 472 2.30 23.87 -14.59
C TYR A 472 2.41 23.33 -16.02
N TYR A 473 2.87 22.06 -16.18
CA TYR A 473 3.06 21.45 -17.48
C TYR A 473 1.87 20.69 -18.04
N LEU A 474 0.92 20.25 -17.23
CA LEU A 474 -0.27 19.54 -17.71
C LEU A 474 -1.01 20.22 -18.86
N PRO A 475 -1.15 21.57 -18.93
CA PRO A 475 -1.76 22.28 -20.07
C PRO A 475 -0.78 22.57 -21.22
N ASP A 476 0.47 22.13 -21.13
CA ASP A 476 1.48 22.48 -22.14
C ASP A 476 1.30 21.63 -23.43
N SER A 477 1.35 22.31 -24.58
CA SER A 477 1.25 21.64 -25.88
C SER A 477 2.35 20.60 -26.14
N LYS A 478 3.47 20.67 -25.39
CA LYS A 478 4.54 19.68 -25.45
C LYS A 478 4.03 18.28 -25.07
N LEU A 479 3.12 18.17 -24.13
CA LEU A 479 2.56 16.87 -23.74
C LEU A 479 1.69 16.25 -24.86
N VAL A 480 0.97 17.09 -25.61
CA VAL A 480 0.22 16.64 -26.80
C VAL A 480 1.19 16.22 -27.90
N GLU A 481 2.26 17.00 -28.15
CA GLU A 481 3.32 16.68 -29.12
C GLU A 481 3.98 15.33 -28.81
N LEU A 482 4.23 15.06 -27.53
CA LEU A 482 4.83 13.79 -27.07
C LEU A 482 3.84 12.62 -27.02
N GLY A 483 2.55 12.85 -27.33
CA GLY A 483 1.51 11.81 -27.26
C GLY A 483 1.12 11.39 -25.84
N LEU A 484 1.47 12.20 -24.82
CA LEU A 484 1.21 11.91 -23.42
C LEU A 484 -0.18 12.32 -22.96
N THR A 485 -0.86 13.17 -23.67
CA THR A 485 -2.25 13.58 -23.45
C THR A 485 -3.00 13.63 -24.78
N PRO A 486 -4.31 13.27 -24.80
CA PRO A 486 -5.05 13.17 -26.05
C PRO A 486 -5.33 14.54 -26.71
N ASP A 487 -5.46 15.57 -25.92
CA ASP A 487 -5.78 16.93 -26.39
C ASP A 487 -5.41 18.01 -25.35
N GLY A 488 -5.58 19.28 -25.74
CA GLY A 488 -5.28 20.45 -24.89
C GLY A 488 -6.35 20.78 -23.83
N GLU A 489 -7.40 19.98 -23.68
CA GLU A 489 -8.48 20.20 -22.69
C GLU A 489 -8.35 19.29 -21.44
N ALA A 490 -7.60 18.19 -21.58
CA ALA A 490 -7.48 17.15 -20.55
C ALA A 490 -7.03 17.70 -19.17
N TYR A 491 -6.08 18.66 -19.16
CA TYR A 491 -5.55 19.23 -17.93
C TYR A 491 -6.61 19.87 -17.03
N LYS A 492 -7.76 20.28 -17.58
CA LYS A 492 -8.85 20.90 -16.80
C LYS A 492 -9.42 19.91 -15.77
N ALA A 493 -9.43 18.62 -16.09
CA ALA A 493 -9.86 17.58 -15.15
C ALA A 493 -8.90 17.51 -13.94
N ALA A 494 -7.59 17.45 -14.18
CA ALA A 494 -6.58 17.45 -13.12
C ALA A 494 -6.66 18.72 -12.26
N TYR A 495 -6.78 19.89 -12.87
CA TYR A 495 -6.89 21.15 -12.15
C TYR A 495 -8.13 21.18 -11.25
N TYR A 496 -9.28 20.75 -11.79
CA TYR A 496 -10.50 20.70 -11.00
C TYR A 496 -10.40 19.71 -9.82
N SER A 497 -9.94 18.50 -10.09
CA SER A 497 -9.71 17.48 -9.07
C SER A 497 -8.75 17.96 -7.99
N TYR A 498 -7.62 18.56 -8.39
CA TYR A 498 -6.60 19.06 -7.49
C TYR A 498 -7.12 20.18 -6.57
N MET A 499 -7.79 21.19 -7.15
CA MET A 499 -8.35 22.30 -6.41
C MET A 499 -9.46 21.86 -5.45
N MET A 500 -10.38 21.02 -5.90
CA MET A 500 -11.44 20.45 -5.05
C MET A 500 -10.84 19.63 -3.89
N ASN A 501 -9.82 18.81 -4.17
CA ASN A 501 -9.17 18.00 -3.15
C ASN A 501 -8.43 18.88 -2.13
N GLY A 502 -7.56 19.78 -2.57
CA GLY A 502 -6.76 20.63 -1.70
C GLY A 502 -7.56 21.62 -0.88
N LEU A 503 -8.71 22.09 -1.38
CA LEU A 503 -9.58 23.02 -0.66
C LEU A 503 -10.59 22.31 0.26
N MET A 504 -11.06 21.12 -0.11
CA MET A 504 -12.25 20.55 0.52
C MET A 504 -12.17 19.04 0.79
N THR A 505 -12.06 18.20 -0.24
CA THR A 505 -12.37 16.78 -0.08
C THR A 505 -11.32 15.98 0.68
N GLN A 506 -10.07 16.42 0.74
CA GLN A 506 -9.06 15.77 1.60
C GLN A 506 -9.37 15.90 3.10
N LEU A 507 -10.21 16.86 3.50
CA LEU A 507 -10.59 17.08 4.90
C LEU A 507 -11.35 15.88 5.51
N VAL A 508 -11.89 14.97 4.69
CA VAL A 508 -12.50 13.72 5.17
C VAL A 508 -11.51 12.81 5.94
N ARG A 509 -10.21 13.02 5.77
CA ARG A 509 -9.13 12.25 6.42
C ARG A 509 -8.65 12.86 7.73
N ILE A 510 -9.19 13.99 8.14
CA ILE A 510 -8.77 14.73 9.33
C ILE A 510 -9.83 14.57 10.41
N GLU A 511 -9.40 14.25 11.63
CA GLU A 511 -10.29 14.19 12.78
C GLU A 511 -10.79 15.58 13.17
N PRO A 512 -12.03 15.70 13.66
CA PRO A 512 -12.58 16.97 14.11
C PRO A 512 -11.70 17.66 15.15
N GLY A 513 -11.36 18.94 14.90
CA GLY A 513 -10.52 19.73 15.79
C GLY A 513 -9.02 19.58 15.57
N CYS A 514 -8.58 18.66 14.68
CA CYS A 514 -7.19 18.52 14.30
C CYS A 514 -6.79 19.43 13.13
N VAL A 515 -5.49 19.59 12.95
CA VAL A 515 -4.87 20.34 11.83
C VAL A 515 -4.32 19.38 10.79
N VAL A 516 -3.93 19.91 9.63
CA VAL A 516 -3.26 19.12 8.60
C VAL A 516 -1.80 18.90 9.00
N GLU A 517 -1.37 17.64 9.10
CA GLU A 517 -0.02 17.28 9.52
C GLU A 517 0.81 16.64 8.40
N GLU A 518 0.20 15.80 7.58
CA GLU A 518 0.84 15.03 6.53
C GLU A 518 1.29 15.92 5.36
N ALA A 519 2.52 15.70 4.86
CA ALA A 519 3.18 16.60 3.90
C ALA A 519 2.42 16.75 2.57
N HIS A 520 1.89 15.67 2.01
CA HIS A 520 1.12 15.72 0.75
C HIS A 520 -0.26 16.37 0.93
N MET A 521 -0.87 16.29 2.09
CA MET A 521 -2.09 17.04 2.39
C MET A 521 -1.79 18.53 2.59
N ARG A 522 -0.66 18.83 3.26
CA ARG A 522 -0.18 20.21 3.45
C ARG A 522 0.11 20.88 2.13
N ASN A 523 0.83 20.22 1.22
CA ASN A 523 1.18 20.80 -0.06
C ASN A 523 -0.05 21.12 -0.91
N ARG A 524 -1.02 20.19 -0.99
CA ARG A 524 -2.26 20.38 -1.74
C ARG A 524 -3.08 21.54 -1.19
N GLN A 525 -3.21 21.61 0.14
CA GLN A 525 -3.91 22.72 0.79
C GLN A 525 -3.21 24.06 0.55
N LEU A 526 -1.87 24.09 0.65
CA LEU A 526 -1.07 25.26 0.40
C LEU A 526 -1.31 25.80 -1.01
N ILE A 527 -1.13 24.97 -2.01
CA ILE A 527 -1.27 25.35 -3.43
C ILE A 527 -2.69 25.84 -3.72
N ALA A 528 -3.68 25.07 -3.28
CA ALA A 528 -5.08 25.37 -3.55
C ALA A 528 -5.55 26.67 -2.85
N ARG A 529 -5.21 26.86 -1.57
CA ARG A 529 -5.57 28.08 -0.83
C ARG A 529 -4.82 29.32 -1.32
N TRP A 530 -3.54 29.15 -1.65
CA TRP A 530 -2.76 30.25 -2.20
C TRP A 530 -3.33 30.70 -3.55
N ALA A 531 -3.67 29.75 -4.43
CA ALA A 531 -4.28 30.04 -5.73
C ALA A 531 -5.67 30.71 -5.57
N LEU A 532 -6.49 30.22 -4.65
CA LEU A 532 -7.79 30.80 -4.32
C LEU A 532 -7.64 32.27 -3.86
N GLU A 533 -6.72 32.55 -2.92
CA GLU A 533 -6.49 33.90 -2.40
C GLU A 533 -5.94 34.84 -3.47
N LYS A 534 -4.89 34.40 -4.21
CA LYS A 534 -4.23 35.25 -5.20
C LYS A 534 -5.05 35.46 -6.48
N GLY A 535 -5.95 34.55 -6.77
CA GLY A 535 -6.89 34.63 -7.89
C GLY A 535 -8.23 35.30 -7.54
N GLN A 536 -8.43 35.76 -6.30
CA GLN A 536 -9.71 36.27 -5.83
C GLN A 536 -10.18 37.51 -6.60
N THR A 537 -9.27 38.45 -6.88
CA THR A 537 -9.62 39.72 -7.57
C THR A 537 -10.12 39.44 -8.99
N ASP A 538 -9.56 38.45 -9.66
CA ASP A 538 -9.88 38.08 -11.04
C ASP A 538 -10.91 36.94 -11.11
N HIS A 539 -11.46 36.53 -9.98
CA HIS A 539 -12.43 35.44 -9.86
C HIS A 539 -11.94 34.12 -10.51
N VAL A 540 -10.66 33.81 -10.41
CA VAL A 540 -10.06 32.63 -11.07
C VAL A 540 -10.62 31.34 -10.51
N VAL A 541 -10.67 31.23 -9.18
CA VAL A 541 -11.28 30.13 -8.42
C VAL A 541 -12.13 30.74 -7.32
N GLU A 542 -13.27 30.16 -7.05
CA GLU A 542 -14.18 30.70 -6.01
C GLU A 542 -14.98 29.58 -5.31
N TRP A 543 -15.42 29.91 -4.10
CA TRP A 543 -16.43 29.15 -3.39
C TRP A 543 -17.82 29.51 -3.91
N VAL A 544 -18.62 28.47 -4.20
CA VAL A 544 -20.02 28.63 -4.61
C VAL A 544 -20.90 27.82 -3.66
N LYS A 545 -22.00 28.42 -3.22
CA LYS A 545 -23.05 27.75 -2.44
C LYS A 545 -24.24 27.38 -3.31
N ARG A 546 -24.67 26.13 -3.25
CA ARG A 546 -25.89 25.65 -3.90
C ARG A 546 -26.60 24.70 -2.93
N GLU A 547 -27.89 24.98 -2.68
CA GLU A 547 -28.73 24.15 -1.78
C GLU A 547 -28.09 23.93 -0.39
N GLY A 548 -27.46 24.97 0.14
CA GLY A 548 -26.79 24.92 1.46
C GLY A 548 -25.43 24.24 1.48
N LYS A 549 -24.98 23.67 0.36
CA LYS A 549 -23.70 22.98 0.24
C LYS A 549 -22.65 23.86 -0.44
N THR A 550 -21.40 23.73 0.00
CA THR A 550 -20.25 24.45 -0.55
C THR A 550 -19.57 23.64 -1.65
N TYR A 551 -19.18 24.33 -2.72
CA TYR A 551 -18.48 23.75 -3.88
C TYR A 551 -17.34 24.64 -4.33
N VAL A 552 -16.37 24.05 -5.04
CA VAL A 552 -15.29 24.75 -5.73
C VAL A 552 -15.68 24.96 -7.19
N ARG A 553 -15.47 26.17 -7.72
CA ARG A 553 -15.65 26.49 -9.14
C ARG A 553 -14.38 27.14 -9.70
N ILE A 554 -13.91 26.68 -10.82
CA ILE A 554 -12.83 27.28 -11.59
C ILE A 554 -13.43 28.03 -12.76
N ASN A 555 -13.22 29.34 -12.81
CA ASN A 555 -13.74 30.20 -13.89
C ASN A 555 -12.71 30.44 -15.00
N ASP A 556 -11.41 30.44 -14.65
CA ASP A 556 -10.32 30.70 -15.61
C ASP A 556 -9.14 29.76 -15.38
N TYR A 557 -9.07 28.70 -16.18
CA TYR A 557 -8.03 27.70 -16.14
C TYR A 557 -6.65 28.23 -16.63
N VAL A 558 -6.63 29.21 -17.54
CA VAL A 558 -5.40 29.83 -18.05
C VAL A 558 -4.77 30.68 -16.97
N SER A 559 -5.55 31.54 -16.32
CA SER A 559 -5.08 32.32 -15.19
C SER A 559 -4.66 31.46 -14.00
N LEU A 560 -5.32 30.32 -13.78
CA LEU A 560 -4.92 29.35 -12.75
C LEU A 560 -3.53 28.75 -13.05
N ARG A 561 -3.23 28.39 -14.32
CA ARG A 561 -1.87 27.99 -14.74
C ARG A 561 -0.83 29.05 -14.39
N ASN A 562 -1.14 30.30 -14.67
CA ASN A 562 -0.23 31.40 -14.37
C ASN A 562 0.02 31.57 -12.87
N LEU A 563 -0.99 31.34 -12.03
CA LEU A 563 -0.85 31.33 -10.58
C LEU A 563 0.05 30.16 -10.14
N PHE A 564 -0.13 28.97 -10.65
CA PHE A 564 0.72 27.83 -10.36
C PHE A 564 2.18 28.09 -10.77
N GLY A 565 2.41 28.70 -11.94
CA GLY A 565 3.75 29.08 -12.37
C GLY A 565 4.42 30.11 -11.45
N ARG A 566 3.68 31.10 -10.97
CA ARG A 566 4.18 32.10 -10.01
C ARG A 566 4.54 31.45 -8.67
N LEU A 567 3.69 30.54 -8.17
CA LEU A 567 3.96 29.85 -6.93
C LEU A 567 5.12 28.88 -7.07
N LEU A 568 5.26 28.17 -8.20
CA LEU A 568 6.40 27.29 -8.50
C LEU A 568 7.72 28.07 -8.47
N ALA A 569 7.77 29.24 -9.09
CA ALA A 569 8.96 30.08 -9.09
C ALA A 569 9.35 30.52 -7.67
N GLU A 570 8.39 30.87 -6.82
CA GLU A 570 8.64 31.27 -5.43
C GLU A 570 9.05 30.07 -4.56
N ILE A 571 8.36 28.93 -4.68
CA ILE A 571 8.70 27.69 -3.95
C ILE A 571 10.13 27.23 -4.31
N GLN A 572 10.50 27.29 -5.59
CA GLN A 572 11.85 26.95 -6.02
C GLN A 572 12.89 27.93 -5.46
N ARG A 573 12.60 29.24 -5.44
CA ARG A 573 13.46 30.24 -4.81
C ARG A 573 13.70 29.91 -3.32
N ILE A 574 12.61 29.72 -2.59
CA ILE A 574 12.63 29.37 -1.15
C ILE A 574 13.55 28.17 -0.90
N LYS A 575 13.37 27.09 -1.67
CA LYS A 575 14.19 25.89 -1.55
C LYS A 575 15.64 26.15 -1.92
N SER A 576 15.87 26.82 -3.06
CA SER A 576 17.22 27.05 -3.59
C SER A 576 18.08 27.93 -2.69
N GLU A 577 17.46 28.90 -2.00
CA GLU A 577 18.13 29.83 -1.09
C GLU A 577 18.15 29.33 0.36
N GLY A 578 17.41 28.28 0.69
CA GLY A 578 17.23 27.80 2.07
C GLY A 578 16.49 28.81 2.96
N ASP A 579 15.54 29.58 2.36
CA ASP A 579 14.78 30.64 3.02
C ASP A 579 13.75 30.06 3.99
N TYR A 580 14.22 29.67 5.17
CA TYR A 580 13.42 29.05 6.22
C TYR A 580 12.22 29.94 6.66
N GLU A 581 12.44 31.24 6.79
CA GLU A 581 11.41 32.13 7.32
C GLU A 581 10.24 32.28 6.35
N THR A 582 10.50 32.41 5.05
CA THR A 582 9.45 32.46 4.04
C THR A 582 8.75 31.11 3.91
N ALA A 583 9.51 29.98 4.00
CA ALA A 583 8.91 28.64 4.03
C ALA A 583 7.93 28.49 5.19
N ARG A 584 8.36 28.88 6.40
CA ARG A 584 7.53 28.84 7.62
C ARG A 584 6.25 29.64 7.43
N GLN A 585 6.36 30.89 7.03
CA GLN A 585 5.18 31.78 6.83
C GLN A 585 4.21 31.23 5.80
N LEU A 586 4.72 30.69 4.70
CA LEU A 586 3.90 30.13 3.63
C LEU A 586 3.15 28.88 4.09
N VAL A 587 3.84 27.94 4.74
CA VAL A 587 3.25 26.69 5.23
C VAL A 587 2.24 26.96 6.37
N GLU A 588 2.64 27.76 7.37
CA GLU A 588 1.75 28.06 8.49
C GLU A 588 0.48 28.79 8.06
N ARG A 589 0.57 29.69 7.07
CA ARG A 589 -0.58 30.44 6.56
C ARG A 589 -1.53 29.59 5.75
N TYR A 590 -1.04 28.73 4.85
CA TYR A 590 -1.86 28.07 3.87
C TYR A 590 -2.06 26.58 4.06
N ALA A 591 -1.14 25.89 4.76
CA ALA A 591 -1.07 24.44 4.75
C ALA A 591 -1.63 23.77 6.02
N VAL A 592 -1.67 24.45 7.15
CA VAL A 592 -1.86 23.82 8.47
C VAL A 592 -3.31 23.90 8.96
N ASN A 593 -3.87 25.10 8.98
CA ASN A 593 -5.16 25.33 9.61
C ASN A 593 -6.33 24.81 8.76
N VAL A 594 -7.36 24.31 9.44
CA VAL A 594 -8.60 23.82 8.83
C VAL A 594 -9.75 24.78 9.21
N ASP A 595 -10.58 25.14 8.24
CA ASP A 595 -11.84 25.85 8.53
C ASP A 595 -12.81 24.84 9.15
N SER A 596 -13.18 25.04 10.41
CA SER A 596 -13.98 24.09 11.18
C SER A 596 -15.40 23.91 10.63
N ALA A 597 -16.02 24.99 10.11
CA ALA A 597 -17.38 24.92 9.57
C ALA A 597 -17.41 24.16 8.24
N LEU A 598 -16.44 24.41 7.35
CA LEU A 598 -16.28 23.66 6.11
C LEU A 598 -15.94 22.19 6.38
N HIS A 599 -15.07 21.94 7.36
CA HIS A 599 -14.69 20.58 7.75
C HIS A 599 -15.90 19.77 8.24
N GLU A 600 -16.70 20.33 9.12
CA GLU A 600 -17.93 19.69 9.60
C GLU A 600 -18.92 19.43 8.43
N GLU A 601 -19.10 20.40 7.53
CA GLU A 601 -19.94 20.23 6.34
C GLU A 601 -19.43 19.04 5.48
N VAL A 602 -18.13 18.99 5.19
CA VAL A 602 -17.53 17.95 4.36
C VAL A 602 -17.66 16.57 5.01
N LEU A 603 -17.39 16.47 6.31
CA LEU A 603 -17.53 15.21 7.04
C LEU A 603 -18.98 14.70 7.05
N ASN A 604 -19.95 15.58 7.27
CA ASN A 604 -21.36 15.22 7.27
C ASN A 604 -21.82 14.74 5.88
N ARG A 605 -21.40 15.42 4.82
CA ARG A 605 -21.69 15.04 3.44
C ARG A 605 -21.05 13.69 3.08
N TYR A 606 -19.80 13.47 3.47
CA TYR A 606 -19.08 12.20 3.23
C TYR A 606 -19.72 11.03 4.00
N ARG A 607 -20.07 11.22 5.26
CA ARG A 607 -20.76 10.20 6.08
C ARG A 607 -22.09 9.77 5.47
N ALA A 608 -22.84 10.71 4.89
CA ALA A 608 -24.13 10.44 4.22
C ALA A 608 -23.97 9.53 2.98
N LEU A 609 -22.78 9.42 2.40
CA LEU A 609 -22.48 8.51 1.28
C LEU A 609 -22.27 7.07 1.72
N HIS A 610 -22.11 6.82 3.02
CA HIS A 610 -21.84 5.48 3.59
C HIS A 610 -20.69 4.75 2.89
N LEU A 611 -19.64 5.47 2.50
CA LEU A 611 -18.44 4.90 1.87
C LEU A 611 -17.53 4.29 2.93
N ALA A 612 -17.04 3.09 2.68
CA ALA A 612 -16.07 2.46 3.56
C ALA A 612 -14.72 3.21 3.49
N PRO A 613 -14.15 3.60 4.65
CA PRO A 613 -12.90 4.35 4.70
C PRO A 613 -11.68 3.51 4.30
N TYR A 614 -11.71 2.19 4.55
CA TYR A 614 -10.60 1.29 4.27
C TYR A 614 -10.95 0.35 3.12
N LYS A 615 -9.93 0.04 2.33
CA LYS A 615 -10.09 -0.82 1.15
C LYS A 615 -8.95 -1.83 1.07
N GLY A 616 -9.27 -2.99 0.52
CA GLY A 616 -8.29 -4.02 0.19
C GLY A 616 -8.69 -4.76 -1.07
N PHE A 617 -7.81 -5.65 -1.49
CA PHE A 617 -7.92 -6.31 -2.79
C PHE A 617 -8.19 -7.80 -2.66
N LEU A 618 -8.85 -8.34 -3.66
CA LEU A 618 -9.00 -9.75 -3.91
C LEU A 618 -8.09 -10.15 -5.06
N ASN A 619 -7.25 -11.15 -4.84
CA ASN A 619 -6.33 -11.63 -5.84
C ASN A 619 -7.04 -12.31 -7.02
N PRO A 620 -6.48 -12.25 -8.24
CA PRO A 620 -6.90 -13.14 -9.32
C PRO A 620 -6.57 -14.61 -9.00
N VAL A 621 -7.23 -15.52 -9.68
CA VAL A 621 -6.95 -16.97 -9.60
C VAL A 621 -6.19 -17.39 -10.84
N TYR A 622 -5.01 -17.98 -10.66
CA TYR A 622 -4.21 -18.55 -11.73
C TYR A 622 -4.42 -20.06 -11.79
N THR A 623 -4.76 -20.58 -12.96
CA THR A 623 -5.00 -22.02 -13.17
C THR A 623 -4.09 -22.50 -14.31
N PRO A 624 -3.17 -23.45 -14.05
CA PRO A 624 -2.32 -23.98 -15.09
C PRO A 624 -3.11 -24.85 -16.06
N VAL A 625 -2.84 -24.72 -17.34
CA VAL A 625 -3.37 -25.57 -18.40
C VAL A 625 -2.30 -26.64 -18.74
N MET A 626 -2.68 -27.89 -18.55
CA MET A 626 -1.76 -29.03 -18.75
C MET A 626 -2.11 -29.76 -20.05
N ASP A 627 -1.08 -30.21 -20.76
CA ASP A 627 -1.25 -31.15 -21.87
C ASP A 627 -1.45 -32.60 -21.34
N LYS A 628 -1.59 -33.54 -22.27
CA LYS A 628 -1.81 -34.97 -21.94
C LYS A 628 -0.57 -35.61 -21.30
N GLU A 629 0.57 -35.07 -21.55
CA GLU A 629 1.88 -35.51 -21.04
C GLU A 629 2.17 -34.90 -19.64
N GLY A 630 1.32 -33.98 -19.15
CA GLY A 630 1.47 -33.33 -17.87
C GLY A 630 2.39 -32.08 -17.89
N ASN A 631 2.68 -31.55 -19.07
CA ASN A 631 3.43 -30.28 -19.19
C ASN A 631 2.47 -29.10 -19.14
N MET A 632 2.88 -28.02 -18.49
CA MET A 632 2.13 -26.77 -18.47
C MET A 632 2.28 -26.06 -19.82
N VAL A 633 1.19 -25.90 -20.55
CA VAL A 633 1.15 -25.28 -21.89
C VAL A 633 0.57 -23.88 -21.89
N ASP A 634 -0.15 -23.47 -20.83
CA ASP A 634 -0.61 -22.11 -20.60
C ASP A 634 -0.98 -21.90 -19.14
N VAL A 635 -1.29 -20.67 -18.75
CA VAL A 635 -1.88 -20.31 -17.45
C VAL A 635 -3.08 -19.39 -17.69
N ASN A 636 -4.25 -19.83 -17.24
CA ASN A 636 -5.47 -19.02 -17.27
C ASN A 636 -5.57 -18.13 -16.03
N ILE A 637 -6.13 -16.93 -16.21
CA ILE A 637 -6.44 -16.00 -15.14
C ILE A 637 -7.95 -15.84 -15.02
N SER A 638 -8.48 -15.85 -13.79
CA SER A 638 -9.90 -15.67 -13.46
C SER A 638 -10.08 -14.65 -12.34
N TYR A 639 -11.22 -13.94 -12.37
CA TYR A 639 -11.58 -12.91 -11.40
C TYR A 639 -12.99 -13.15 -10.80
N THR A 640 -13.52 -14.38 -10.89
CA THR A 640 -14.91 -14.70 -10.52
C THR A 640 -15.09 -15.01 -9.05
N GLU A 641 -14.00 -15.33 -8.34
CA GLU A 641 -14.05 -15.74 -6.93
C GLU A 641 -14.54 -14.60 -6.02
N GLY A 642 -15.41 -14.92 -5.06
CA GLY A 642 -15.85 -13.99 -4.02
C GLY A 642 -14.87 -13.95 -2.82
N TYR A 643 -15.05 -12.97 -1.92
CA TYR A 643 -14.10 -12.78 -0.82
C TYR A 643 -14.06 -13.97 0.15
N ALA A 644 -15.22 -14.39 0.67
CA ALA A 644 -15.29 -15.55 1.57
C ALA A 644 -14.82 -16.84 0.87
N GLU A 645 -15.16 -17.00 -0.41
CA GLU A 645 -14.73 -18.15 -1.22
C GLU A 645 -13.21 -18.22 -1.32
N GLN A 646 -12.54 -17.11 -1.63
CA GLN A 646 -11.09 -17.05 -1.70
C GLN A 646 -10.43 -17.31 -0.34
N MET A 647 -10.95 -16.72 0.73
CA MET A 647 -10.39 -16.91 2.07
C MET A 647 -10.47 -18.37 2.53
N LEU A 648 -11.60 -19.04 2.27
CA LEU A 648 -11.78 -20.45 2.59
C LEU A 648 -10.94 -21.37 1.69
N ARG A 649 -10.76 -21.01 0.40
CA ARG A 649 -9.85 -21.74 -0.47
C ARG A 649 -8.40 -21.60 0.02
N TYR A 650 -7.97 -20.40 0.40
CA TYR A 650 -6.63 -20.19 0.96
C TYR A 650 -6.42 -20.97 2.26
N SER A 651 -7.44 -21.04 3.13
CA SER A 651 -7.35 -21.84 4.35
C SER A 651 -7.26 -23.35 4.09
N ARG A 652 -7.81 -23.82 2.98
CA ARG A 652 -7.73 -25.23 2.57
C ARG A 652 -6.41 -25.55 1.87
N GLU A 653 -5.91 -24.65 1.04
CA GLU A 653 -4.78 -24.91 0.13
C GLU A 653 -3.42 -24.47 0.69
N TYR A 654 -3.38 -23.43 1.54
CA TYR A 654 -2.16 -22.78 2.03
C TYR A 654 -2.10 -22.71 3.57
N SER A 655 -2.69 -23.64 4.27
CA SER A 655 -2.63 -23.74 5.74
C SER A 655 -1.51 -24.68 6.13
N ASN A 656 -0.32 -24.13 6.39
CA ASN A 656 0.92 -24.88 6.56
C ASN A 656 1.49 -24.84 7.98
N LEU A 657 0.89 -24.10 8.92
CA LEU A 657 1.35 -23.98 10.32
C LEU A 657 0.34 -24.55 11.31
#